data_03a78fc4176812f535ae9e7b4d92ddb9
#
_entry.id   03a78fc4176812f535ae9e7b4d92ddb9
#
_cell.length_a   1.000
_cell.length_b   1.000
_cell.length_c   1.000
_cell.angle_alpha   90.00
_cell.angle_beta   90.00
_cell.angle_gamma   90.00
#
_symmetry.space_group_name_H-M   'P 1'
#
loop_
_entity.id
_entity.type
_entity.pdbx_description
1 polymer ?
#
loop_
_entity_poly.entity_id
_entity_poly.type
_entity_poly.pdbx_seq_one_letter_code
_entity_poly.pdbx_strand_id
1 'polypeptide(L)'
;FEVTDYLRIGKDARRGANMLTVKLNPPTHINTELGGLKTPWFGDYWRDLIPFGIWRPVRLVTSGKVRIDDVYARTRINKNSSADVDMEIMLENTSSEPMSMDITASVQGYNFESKPILVKFKQTVPPGKHMYKKNFHVGKPELWWPWDMGKQNLYIARVSAQNGSVRHDYKEVKFGIREVTSAWNPGFKKGVDVSFPRTTVINGKPVFIRSACWGGTPNIFVGRTAPGTYEKLLVLAKEANLNNIRIFGWHNPEIPEFYEICDSLGLTVWQDMLPLGSGNIPMEKSYVEKVLQVAKSVAIERRNHPSLIMMEGGEEYFLRTRDVKFANDFLLQLGDTLQHYLPLPYVPDSPLTCAASQEAGYKPKEATHALAYFYSMGRWLMEDWYRKQDYPIVPEFAITSVPNVESLKKFIPEAEMWPPGLSWGHHWADLDKLKMQNFDTFGEERSNGTLQEFVDATQDAQGVIFQNGVEFFRRQKPRLSGIALCHWITYWPDMKWGIVDAYQQPKRSYDFVKRAYQPLLVCLDFTRRRWHNDESFKGAIWIVNDLYKEYKNSNVTIRIKDDVGNVLKEADYKVSKIGENCAFKLTDISYNVLSTVKKMFHVELTLTDKGGKEISTNKYFFLIGDQAEATKQFNEMNKKMSKSLHKYTNGNYYRYYPAMIQTDGQNYNSEIEVPVAKGFGKAK
;
A
#
# COMPACT_ATOMS: atom_id res chain seq x y z
N PHE A 1 -0.25 -6.37 -31.72
CA PHE A 1 -0.08 -6.09 -33.16
C PHE A 1 -0.42 -7.36 -33.97
N GLU A 2 -1.19 -7.22 -35.05
CA GLU A 2 -1.42 -8.29 -36.01
C GLU A 2 -0.18 -8.41 -36.91
N VAL A 3 0.38 -9.62 -37.02
CA VAL A 3 1.64 -9.86 -37.76
C VAL A 3 1.53 -11.01 -38.78
N THR A 4 0.34 -11.57 -38.96
CA THR A 4 0.12 -12.75 -39.79
C THR A 4 0.70 -12.60 -41.21
N ASP A 5 0.45 -11.48 -41.87
CA ASP A 5 0.89 -11.22 -43.25
C ASP A 5 2.39 -10.98 -43.37
N TYR A 6 3.09 -10.75 -42.25
CA TYR A 6 4.53 -10.51 -42.24
C TYR A 6 5.34 -11.75 -41.82
N LEU A 7 4.67 -12.81 -41.37
CA LEU A 7 5.36 -14.01 -40.91
C LEU A 7 5.63 -14.99 -42.08
N ARG A 8 6.86 -15.46 -42.12
CA ARG A 8 7.23 -16.60 -42.97
C ARG A 8 6.92 -17.88 -42.17
N ILE A 9 5.97 -18.67 -42.68
CA ILE A 9 5.52 -19.91 -42.06
C ILE A 9 5.65 -21.10 -43.00
N GLY A 10 5.70 -22.30 -42.51
CA GLY A 10 5.77 -23.54 -43.29
C GLY A 10 7.02 -23.62 -44.17
N LYS A 11 6.85 -23.84 -45.49
CA LYS A 11 7.96 -23.93 -46.46
C LYS A 11 8.73 -22.62 -46.60
N ASP A 12 8.10 -21.48 -46.37
CA ASP A 12 8.74 -20.16 -46.42
C ASP A 12 9.62 -19.86 -45.22
N ALA A 13 9.40 -20.51 -44.10
CA ALA A 13 10.29 -20.40 -42.93
C ALA A 13 11.71 -20.95 -43.19
N ARG A 14 11.86 -21.82 -44.20
CA ARG A 14 13.17 -22.33 -44.66
C ARG A 14 14.01 -21.28 -45.41
N ARG A 15 13.39 -20.14 -45.80
CA ARG A 15 14.07 -19.05 -46.55
C ARG A 15 14.70 -18.00 -45.62
N GLY A 16 14.65 -18.19 -44.31
CA GLY A 16 15.25 -17.32 -43.32
C GLY A 16 14.37 -17.12 -42.09
N ALA A 17 14.97 -16.73 -40.96
CA ALA A 17 14.27 -16.48 -39.72
C ALA A 17 13.37 -15.23 -39.82
N ASN A 18 12.23 -15.25 -39.10
CA ASN A 18 11.46 -14.05 -38.85
C ASN A 18 12.24 -13.14 -37.88
N MET A 19 12.31 -11.86 -38.18
CA MET A 19 13.00 -10.88 -37.35
C MET A 19 12.01 -9.83 -36.89
N LEU A 20 11.94 -9.64 -35.54
CA LEU A 20 11.17 -8.58 -34.92
C LEU A 20 12.13 -7.47 -34.48
N THR A 21 11.93 -6.26 -35.01
CA THR A 21 12.67 -5.07 -34.58
C THR A 21 11.77 -4.17 -33.80
N VAL A 22 12.18 -3.84 -32.56
CA VAL A 22 11.47 -2.92 -31.67
C VAL A 22 12.33 -1.68 -31.47
N LYS A 23 11.82 -0.52 -31.89
CA LYS A 23 12.45 0.77 -31.60
C LYS A 23 11.90 1.34 -30.30
N LEU A 24 12.75 1.55 -29.33
CA LEU A 24 12.42 2.20 -28.07
C LEU A 24 12.90 3.65 -28.11
N ASN A 25 12.00 4.58 -27.88
CA ASN A 25 12.37 5.98 -27.70
C ASN A 25 12.44 6.26 -26.20
N PRO A 26 13.51 6.89 -25.69
CA PRO A 26 13.59 7.25 -24.28
C PRO A 26 12.46 8.24 -23.93
N PRO A 27 11.81 8.10 -22.77
CA PRO A 27 10.84 9.07 -22.31
C PRO A 27 11.52 10.39 -21.96
N THR A 28 10.78 11.48 -22.05
CA THR A 28 11.27 12.80 -21.62
C THR A 28 11.13 12.94 -20.10
N HIS A 29 11.84 13.89 -19.49
CA HIS A 29 11.68 14.26 -18.08
C HIS A 29 10.38 15.03 -17.80
N ILE A 30 9.60 15.34 -18.80
CA ILE A 30 8.39 16.16 -18.71
C ILE A 30 7.18 15.25 -18.44
N ASN A 31 6.28 15.66 -17.56
CA ASN A 31 5.06 14.94 -17.20
C ASN A 31 4.00 14.87 -18.30
N THR A 32 4.34 15.24 -19.52
CA THR A 32 3.44 15.22 -20.68
C THR A 32 3.30 13.87 -21.33
N GLU A 33 4.08 12.87 -20.91
CA GLU A 33 4.06 11.52 -21.46
C GLU A 33 3.57 10.51 -20.44
N LEU A 34 2.72 9.60 -20.89
CA LEU A 34 2.28 8.47 -20.08
C LEU A 34 3.33 7.37 -20.10
N GLY A 35 3.59 6.79 -18.97
CA GLY A 35 4.32 5.55 -18.83
C GLY A 35 5.59 5.61 -18.00
N GLY A 36 5.94 4.46 -17.47
CA GLY A 36 7.13 4.19 -16.69
C GLY A 36 7.12 4.80 -15.28
N LEU A 37 8.15 4.48 -14.52
CA LEU A 37 8.48 5.13 -13.25
C LEU A 37 9.04 6.53 -13.51
N LYS A 38 8.26 7.33 -14.19
CA LYS A 38 8.62 8.65 -14.63
C LYS A 38 7.98 9.66 -13.69
N THR A 39 8.54 9.79 -12.51
CA THR A 39 8.04 10.74 -11.55
C THR A 39 9.02 11.91 -11.39
N PRO A 40 8.53 13.14 -11.31
CA PRO A 40 9.34 14.31 -10.96
C PRO A 40 9.68 14.33 -9.46
N TRP A 41 9.17 13.39 -8.69
CA TRP A 41 9.43 13.30 -7.26
C TRP A 41 10.84 12.79 -6.98
N PHE A 42 11.62 13.59 -6.26
CA PHE A 42 13.01 13.27 -5.91
C PHE A 42 13.17 12.54 -4.58
N GLY A 43 12.09 12.27 -3.92
CA GLY A 43 12.10 11.64 -2.61
C GLY A 43 12.27 10.14 -2.63
N ASP A 44 11.86 9.47 -3.71
CA ASP A 44 11.75 8.03 -3.76
C ASP A 44 12.87 7.36 -4.58
N TYR A 45 13.44 8.05 -5.56
CA TYR A 45 14.58 7.56 -6.33
C TYR A 45 15.29 8.72 -7.05
N TRP A 46 16.47 8.43 -7.61
CA TRP A 46 17.25 9.43 -8.31
C TRP A 46 16.62 9.80 -9.64
N ARG A 47 16.29 11.07 -9.82
CA ARG A 47 15.51 11.60 -10.97
C ARG A 47 16.15 11.41 -12.35
N ASP A 48 17.50 11.30 -12.39
CA ASP A 48 18.22 11.16 -13.65
C ASP A 48 18.19 9.72 -14.18
N LEU A 49 17.65 8.78 -13.39
CA LEU A 49 17.45 7.38 -13.76
C LEU A 49 16.00 7.16 -14.17
N ILE A 50 15.69 7.37 -15.44
CA ILE A 50 14.36 7.04 -15.97
C ILE A 50 14.43 5.66 -16.61
N PRO A 51 13.87 4.61 -15.99
CA PRO A 51 13.83 3.29 -16.57
C PRO A 51 12.89 3.27 -17.76
N PHE A 52 13.36 2.74 -18.87
CA PHE A 52 12.54 2.51 -20.05
C PHE A 52 12.94 1.22 -20.73
N GLY A 53 12.02 0.63 -21.48
CA GLY A 53 12.28 -0.61 -22.20
C GLY A 53 11.08 -1.55 -22.22
N ILE A 54 11.32 -2.76 -22.66
CA ILE A 54 10.35 -3.86 -22.63
C ILE A 54 10.45 -4.49 -21.24
N TRP A 55 9.40 -4.34 -20.43
CA TRP A 55 9.36 -4.79 -19.03
C TRP A 55 8.35 -5.91 -18.77
N ARG A 56 7.52 -6.24 -19.74
CA ARG A 56 6.59 -7.38 -19.73
C ARG A 56 6.99 -8.44 -20.73
N PRO A 57 6.59 -9.72 -20.55
CA PRO A 57 6.86 -10.76 -21.52
C PRO A 57 6.33 -10.43 -22.91
N VAL A 58 7.14 -10.66 -23.93
CA VAL A 58 6.70 -10.60 -25.35
C VAL A 58 6.23 -11.99 -25.74
N ARG A 59 5.01 -12.09 -26.27
CA ARG A 59 4.39 -13.36 -26.65
C ARG A 59 3.89 -13.29 -28.09
N LEU A 60 4.13 -14.36 -28.84
CA LEU A 60 3.43 -14.59 -30.10
C LEU A 60 2.19 -15.46 -29.80
N VAL A 61 1.01 -14.91 -30.08
CA VAL A 61 -0.27 -15.59 -29.86
C VAL A 61 -0.84 -15.99 -31.19
N THR A 62 -1.28 -17.23 -31.35
CA THR A 62 -1.92 -17.73 -32.55
C THR A 62 -3.37 -18.13 -32.26
N SER A 63 -4.27 -17.82 -33.17
CA SER A 63 -5.67 -18.20 -33.15
C SER A 63 -6.18 -18.54 -34.54
N GLY A 64 -7.38 -19.13 -34.66
CA GLY A 64 -8.12 -19.13 -35.91
C GLY A 64 -8.68 -17.73 -36.22
N LYS A 65 -9.50 -17.64 -37.30
CA LYS A 65 -10.11 -16.37 -37.72
C LYS A 65 -11.02 -15.71 -36.69
N VAL A 66 -11.62 -16.50 -35.77
CA VAL A 66 -12.38 -15.98 -34.62
C VAL A 66 -11.58 -16.24 -33.35
N ARG A 67 -11.16 -15.17 -32.68
CA ARG A 67 -10.41 -15.25 -31.42
C ARG A 67 -11.25 -14.76 -30.24
N ILE A 68 -10.89 -15.23 -29.05
CA ILE A 68 -11.46 -14.79 -27.77
C ILE A 68 -10.59 -13.65 -27.25
N ASP A 69 -10.97 -12.42 -27.54
CA ASP A 69 -10.20 -11.23 -27.19
C ASP A 69 -10.16 -11.04 -25.68
N ASP A 70 -11.33 -11.15 -25.00
CA ASP A 70 -11.43 -11.02 -23.55
C ASP A 70 -12.55 -11.87 -22.95
N VAL A 71 -12.39 -12.22 -21.66
CA VAL A 71 -13.39 -12.90 -20.84
C VAL A 71 -13.46 -12.21 -19.47
N TYR A 72 -14.64 -11.73 -19.12
CA TYR A 72 -14.90 -11.15 -17.80
C TYR A 72 -15.96 -11.96 -17.05
N ALA A 73 -15.65 -12.39 -15.85
CA ALA A 73 -16.54 -13.11 -14.94
C ALA A 73 -17.05 -12.14 -13.86
N ARG A 74 -18.10 -11.40 -14.15
CA ARG A 74 -18.71 -10.46 -13.21
C ARG A 74 -19.58 -11.24 -12.21
N THR A 75 -19.25 -11.14 -10.92
CA THR A 75 -19.95 -11.88 -9.85
C THR A 75 -20.96 -11.01 -9.11
N ARG A 76 -22.05 -11.62 -8.68
CA ARG A 76 -23.09 -11.03 -7.84
C ARG A 76 -23.58 -12.07 -6.83
N ILE A 77 -23.60 -11.71 -5.55
CA ILE A 77 -24.15 -12.55 -4.48
C ILE A 77 -25.64 -12.21 -4.32
N ASN A 78 -26.48 -13.22 -4.36
CA ASN A 78 -27.91 -13.08 -4.24
C ASN A 78 -28.36 -13.11 -2.77
N LYS A 79 -29.54 -12.56 -2.47
CA LYS A 79 -30.11 -12.51 -1.11
C LYS A 79 -30.29 -13.92 -0.48
N ASN A 80 -30.48 -14.95 -1.29
CA ASN A 80 -30.59 -16.35 -0.85
C ASN A 80 -29.22 -17.05 -0.70
N SER A 81 -28.12 -16.29 -0.69
CA SER A 81 -26.73 -16.79 -0.61
C SER A 81 -26.27 -17.64 -1.80
N SER A 82 -27.02 -17.71 -2.90
CA SER A 82 -26.49 -18.16 -4.18
C SER A 82 -25.68 -17.04 -4.86
N ALA A 83 -25.01 -17.35 -5.95
CA ALA A 83 -24.34 -16.33 -6.76
C ALA A 83 -24.64 -16.52 -8.25
N ASP A 84 -24.62 -15.41 -8.96
CA ASP A 84 -24.62 -15.39 -10.42
C ASP A 84 -23.27 -14.89 -10.94
N VAL A 85 -22.76 -15.55 -11.98
CA VAL A 85 -21.58 -15.14 -12.72
C VAL A 85 -22.03 -14.73 -14.11
N ASP A 86 -22.12 -13.43 -14.34
CA ASP A 86 -22.41 -12.85 -15.65
C ASP A 86 -21.11 -12.82 -16.46
N MET A 87 -20.90 -13.82 -17.31
CA MET A 87 -19.71 -13.94 -18.14
C MET A 87 -19.87 -13.11 -19.41
N GLU A 88 -19.01 -12.13 -19.59
CA GLU A 88 -18.86 -11.33 -20.81
C GLU A 88 -17.74 -11.94 -21.66
N ILE A 89 -18.05 -12.35 -22.88
CA ILE A 89 -17.12 -12.99 -23.81
C ILE A 89 -16.97 -12.05 -25.01
N MET A 90 -15.79 -11.47 -25.19
CA MET A 90 -15.47 -10.66 -26.35
C MET A 90 -14.86 -11.56 -27.42
N LEU A 91 -15.60 -11.75 -28.52
CA LEU A 91 -15.10 -12.43 -29.69
C LEU A 91 -14.70 -11.43 -30.77
N GLU A 92 -13.59 -11.70 -31.42
CA GLU A 92 -13.15 -10.93 -32.59
C GLU A 92 -13.04 -11.83 -33.78
N ASN A 93 -13.81 -11.50 -34.83
CA ASN A 93 -13.69 -12.14 -36.14
C ASN A 93 -12.79 -11.29 -37.05
N THR A 94 -11.60 -11.80 -37.35
CA THR A 94 -10.61 -11.13 -38.18
C THR A 94 -10.84 -11.33 -39.69
N SER A 95 -11.86 -12.11 -40.08
CA SER A 95 -12.23 -12.28 -41.51
C SER A 95 -13.21 -11.20 -41.98
N SER A 96 -13.37 -11.09 -43.27
CA SER A 96 -14.34 -10.18 -43.89
C SER A 96 -15.78 -10.68 -43.87
N GLU A 97 -16.00 -11.97 -43.55
CA GLU A 97 -17.31 -12.63 -43.60
C GLU A 97 -17.76 -13.07 -42.18
N PRO A 98 -19.07 -13.07 -41.93
CA PRO A 98 -19.62 -13.64 -40.70
C PRO A 98 -19.29 -15.12 -40.56
N MET A 99 -18.89 -15.56 -39.38
CA MET A 99 -18.54 -16.96 -39.09
C MET A 99 -19.44 -17.57 -38.02
N SER A 100 -20.02 -18.74 -38.32
CA SER A 100 -20.78 -19.51 -37.35
C SER A 100 -19.84 -20.28 -36.43
N MET A 101 -19.96 -20.07 -35.10
CA MET A 101 -19.09 -20.68 -34.11
C MET A 101 -19.92 -21.47 -33.07
N ASP A 102 -19.43 -22.63 -32.70
CA ASP A 102 -19.88 -23.37 -31.52
C ASP A 102 -19.04 -22.90 -30.33
N ILE A 103 -19.69 -22.22 -29.38
CA ILE A 103 -19.03 -21.69 -28.21
C ILE A 103 -19.36 -22.58 -27.00
N THR A 104 -18.34 -23.01 -26.30
CA THR A 104 -18.46 -23.71 -25.01
C THR A 104 -17.86 -22.84 -23.93
N ALA A 105 -18.66 -22.47 -22.95
CA ALA A 105 -18.22 -21.73 -21.76
C ALA A 105 -18.50 -22.52 -20.49
N SER A 106 -17.58 -22.49 -19.53
CA SER A 106 -17.73 -23.21 -18.25
C SER A 106 -17.18 -22.42 -17.06
N VAL A 107 -17.74 -22.69 -15.89
CA VAL A 107 -17.26 -22.19 -14.59
C VAL A 107 -17.10 -23.37 -13.66
N GLN A 108 -15.95 -23.49 -13.00
CA GLN A 108 -15.69 -24.50 -11.95
C GLN A 108 -14.70 -24.01 -10.91
N GLY A 109 -14.59 -24.68 -9.76
CA GLY A 109 -13.55 -24.42 -8.76
C GLY A 109 -12.15 -24.56 -9.35
N TYR A 110 -11.25 -23.66 -9.02
CA TYR A 110 -9.84 -23.71 -9.41
C TYR A 110 -8.99 -24.39 -8.33
N ASN A 111 -9.12 -23.95 -7.09
CA ASN A 111 -8.35 -24.47 -5.95
C ASN A 111 -9.22 -25.23 -4.92
N PHE A 112 -10.41 -25.61 -5.31
CA PHE A 112 -11.33 -26.47 -4.57
C PHE A 112 -12.15 -27.32 -5.53
N GLU A 113 -12.66 -28.45 -5.05
CA GLU A 113 -13.45 -29.36 -5.88
C GLU A 113 -14.85 -28.81 -6.13
N SER A 114 -15.27 -28.76 -7.38
CA SER A 114 -16.64 -28.47 -7.79
C SER A 114 -16.99 -29.15 -9.13
N LYS A 115 -18.25 -29.39 -9.36
CA LYS A 115 -18.72 -29.80 -10.68
C LYS A 115 -18.71 -28.58 -11.62
N PRO A 116 -18.26 -28.73 -12.89
CA PRO A 116 -18.33 -27.67 -13.85
C PRO A 116 -19.77 -27.33 -14.21
N ILE A 117 -20.08 -26.04 -14.24
CA ILE A 117 -21.32 -25.50 -14.82
C ILE A 117 -20.99 -25.16 -16.26
N LEU A 118 -21.70 -25.76 -17.22
CA LEU A 118 -21.39 -25.69 -18.65
C LEU A 118 -22.54 -25.06 -19.43
N VAL A 119 -22.20 -24.14 -20.33
CA VAL A 119 -23.12 -23.55 -21.29
C VAL A 119 -22.53 -23.72 -22.70
N LYS A 120 -23.32 -24.29 -23.61
CA LYS A 120 -22.98 -24.42 -25.04
C LYS A 120 -23.98 -23.64 -25.87
N PHE A 121 -23.51 -22.90 -26.84
CA PHE A 121 -24.35 -22.13 -27.76
C PHE A 121 -23.71 -21.94 -29.11
N LYS A 122 -24.52 -21.81 -30.16
CA LYS A 122 -24.06 -21.39 -31.47
C LYS A 122 -24.19 -19.90 -31.62
N GLN A 123 -23.20 -19.27 -32.25
CA GLN A 123 -23.17 -17.84 -32.47
C GLN A 123 -22.58 -17.52 -33.84
N THR A 124 -23.30 -16.76 -34.64
CA THR A 124 -22.73 -16.12 -35.84
C THR A 124 -22.00 -14.86 -35.39
N VAL A 125 -20.71 -14.81 -35.60
CA VAL A 125 -19.83 -13.69 -35.23
C VAL A 125 -19.56 -12.86 -36.49
N PRO A 126 -20.12 -11.63 -36.60
CA PRO A 126 -19.81 -10.73 -37.70
C PRO A 126 -18.31 -10.31 -37.66
N PRO A 127 -17.77 -9.73 -38.73
CA PRO A 127 -16.43 -9.14 -38.73
C PRO A 127 -16.25 -8.12 -37.59
N GLY A 128 -15.06 -8.09 -37.00
CA GLY A 128 -14.73 -7.19 -35.89
C GLY A 128 -15.03 -7.76 -34.50
N LYS A 129 -15.10 -6.89 -33.47
CA LYS A 129 -15.27 -7.24 -32.05
C LYS A 129 -16.72 -7.18 -31.62
N HIS A 130 -17.20 -8.26 -31.02
CA HIS A 130 -18.58 -8.39 -30.53
C HIS A 130 -18.60 -9.05 -29.16
N MET A 131 -19.40 -8.47 -28.24
CA MET A 131 -19.57 -8.99 -26.88
C MET A 131 -20.79 -9.88 -26.77
N TYR A 132 -20.62 -11.03 -26.15
CA TYR A 132 -21.68 -11.99 -25.82
C TYR A 132 -21.74 -12.24 -24.32
N LYS A 133 -22.97 -12.27 -23.76
CA LYS A 133 -23.16 -12.47 -22.32
C LYS A 133 -23.84 -13.81 -22.05
N LYS A 134 -23.33 -14.51 -21.04
CA LYS A 134 -23.94 -15.75 -20.50
C LYS A 134 -23.93 -15.71 -18.98
N ASN A 135 -25.05 -16.14 -18.39
CA ASN A 135 -25.17 -16.25 -16.95
C ASN A 135 -24.91 -17.69 -16.48
N PHE A 136 -24.20 -17.81 -15.37
CA PHE A 136 -23.92 -19.08 -14.66
C PHE A 136 -24.42 -18.94 -13.23
N HIS A 137 -25.43 -19.71 -12.88
CA HIS A 137 -25.97 -19.74 -11.52
C HIS A 137 -25.21 -20.74 -10.65
N VAL A 138 -24.67 -20.27 -9.53
CA VAL A 138 -23.94 -21.06 -8.53
C VAL A 138 -24.79 -21.13 -7.27
N GLY A 139 -25.47 -22.27 -7.05
CA GLY A 139 -26.43 -22.42 -5.94
C GLY A 139 -25.80 -22.31 -4.55
N LYS A 140 -24.58 -22.84 -4.39
CA LYS A 140 -23.79 -22.75 -3.15
C LYS A 140 -22.37 -22.31 -3.49
N PRO A 141 -22.11 -21.01 -3.59
CA PRO A 141 -20.79 -20.49 -3.95
C PRO A 141 -19.82 -20.62 -2.79
N GLU A 142 -18.60 -21.03 -3.09
CA GLU A 142 -17.45 -20.87 -2.21
C GLU A 142 -16.90 -19.45 -2.44
N LEU A 143 -17.11 -18.55 -1.46
CA LEU A 143 -16.73 -17.14 -1.59
C LEU A 143 -15.22 -16.94 -1.42
N TRP A 144 -14.69 -15.97 -2.13
CA TRP A 144 -13.34 -15.45 -1.88
C TRP A 144 -13.37 -14.45 -0.72
N TRP A 145 -12.41 -14.54 0.18
CA TRP A 145 -12.25 -13.68 1.35
C TRP A 145 -10.81 -13.21 1.52
N PRO A 146 -10.58 -12.05 2.17
CA PRO A 146 -9.28 -11.72 2.74
C PRO A 146 -8.82 -12.83 3.69
N TRP A 147 -7.49 -12.99 3.83
CA TRP A 147 -6.90 -14.13 4.53
C TRP A 147 -7.34 -14.30 6.00
N ASP A 148 -7.66 -13.21 6.66
CA ASP A 148 -8.10 -13.16 8.06
C ASP A 148 -9.63 -13.28 8.25
N MET A 149 -10.38 -13.37 7.15
CA MET A 149 -11.83 -13.45 7.16
C MET A 149 -12.38 -14.79 6.61
N GLY A 150 -11.57 -15.53 5.85
CA GLY A 150 -12.01 -16.79 5.28
C GLY A 150 -11.01 -17.37 4.26
N LYS A 151 -11.49 -18.28 3.43
CA LYS A 151 -10.68 -18.96 2.41
C LYS A 151 -10.58 -18.12 1.13
N GLN A 152 -9.48 -18.28 0.41
CA GLN A 152 -9.21 -17.68 -0.89
C GLN A 152 -9.70 -18.62 -2.01
N ASN A 153 -11.01 -18.87 -2.05
CA ASN A 153 -11.59 -19.76 -3.05
C ASN A 153 -11.61 -19.09 -4.43
N LEU A 154 -10.92 -19.67 -5.38
CA LEU A 154 -10.84 -19.21 -6.76
C LEU A 154 -11.58 -20.15 -7.69
N TYR A 155 -12.24 -19.57 -8.67
CA TYR A 155 -12.86 -20.25 -9.78
C TYR A 155 -12.05 -20.05 -11.05
N ILE A 156 -12.28 -20.91 -12.03
CA ILE A 156 -11.77 -20.76 -13.38
C ILE A 156 -12.92 -20.76 -14.37
N ALA A 157 -12.97 -19.73 -15.20
CA ALA A 157 -13.83 -19.66 -16.36
C ALA A 157 -13.04 -20.11 -17.59
N ARG A 158 -13.60 -21.01 -18.40
CA ARG A 158 -13.02 -21.52 -19.64
C ARG A 158 -13.97 -21.24 -20.76
N VAL A 159 -13.43 -20.70 -21.86
CA VAL A 159 -14.20 -20.45 -23.08
C VAL A 159 -13.44 -21.04 -24.27
N SER A 160 -14.14 -21.80 -25.10
CA SER A 160 -13.62 -22.27 -26.39
C SER A 160 -14.54 -21.89 -27.53
N ALA A 161 -13.95 -21.52 -28.66
CA ALA A 161 -14.65 -21.19 -29.91
C ALA A 161 -14.22 -22.20 -30.99
N GLN A 162 -15.22 -22.91 -31.59
CA GLN A 162 -14.99 -23.95 -32.59
C GLN A 162 -15.87 -23.72 -33.80
N ASN A 163 -15.41 -24.19 -34.99
CA ASN A 163 -16.22 -24.35 -36.18
C ASN A 163 -16.07 -25.79 -36.65
N GLY A 164 -17.10 -26.60 -36.51
CA GLY A 164 -17.02 -28.05 -36.69
C GLY A 164 -15.95 -28.67 -35.78
N SER A 165 -15.00 -29.38 -36.38
CA SER A 165 -13.88 -30.01 -35.68
C SER A 165 -12.70 -29.07 -35.39
N VAL A 166 -12.71 -27.86 -35.94
CA VAL A 166 -11.58 -26.92 -35.87
C VAL A 166 -11.78 -25.97 -34.67
N ARG A 167 -10.90 -26.06 -33.69
CA ARG A 167 -10.85 -25.08 -32.61
C ARG A 167 -10.12 -23.81 -33.09
N HIS A 168 -10.82 -22.70 -33.03
CA HIS A 168 -10.31 -21.40 -33.39
C HIS A 168 -9.53 -20.72 -32.27
N ASP A 169 -10.08 -20.83 -31.03
CA ASP A 169 -9.41 -20.25 -29.86
C ASP A 169 -9.89 -20.88 -28.54
N TYR A 170 -9.10 -20.67 -27.49
CA TYR A 170 -9.38 -21.10 -26.14
C TYR A 170 -8.79 -20.11 -25.12
N LYS A 171 -9.59 -19.71 -24.14
CA LYS A 171 -9.14 -18.80 -23.10
C LYS A 171 -9.60 -19.25 -21.70
N GLU A 172 -8.74 -19.10 -20.74
CA GLU A 172 -9.01 -19.32 -19.33
C GLU A 172 -8.77 -18.03 -18.54
N VAL A 173 -9.64 -17.76 -17.56
CA VAL A 173 -9.45 -16.70 -16.58
C VAL A 173 -9.80 -17.19 -15.19
N LYS A 174 -8.95 -16.88 -14.21
CA LYS A 174 -9.24 -17.12 -12.80
C LYS A 174 -10.03 -15.92 -12.25
N PHE A 175 -10.94 -16.19 -11.32
CA PHE A 175 -11.71 -15.16 -10.63
C PHE A 175 -12.19 -15.65 -9.25
N GLY A 176 -12.63 -14.75 -8.40
CA GLY A 176 -13.26 -15.10 -7.13
C GLY A 176 -14.71 -14.63 -7.08
N ILE A 177 -15.60 -15.42 -6.49
CA ILE A 177 -16.96 -14.96 -6.21
C ILE A 177 -16.91 -14.13 -4.94
N ARG A 178 -17.11 -12.82 -5.09
CA ARG A 178 -17.17 -11.86 -3.99
C ARG A 178 -17.97 -10.63 -4.39
N GLU A 179 -18.42 -9.87 -3.41
CA GLU A 179 -18.99 -8.54 -3.57
C GLU A 179 -18.15 -7.54 -2.79
N VAL A 180 -17.87 -6.37 -3.38
CA VAL A 180 -17.18 -5.27 -2.71
C VAL A 180 -18.01 -4.02 -2.83
N THR A 181 -18.31 -3.42 -1.69
CA THR A 181 -19.02 -2.14 -1.58
C THR A 181 -18.32 -1.26 -0.55
N SER A 182 -18.84 -0.06 -0.34
CA SER A 182 -18.40 0.83 0.73
C SER A 182 -19.56 1.28 1.59
N ALA A 183 -19.30 1.49 2.88
CA ALA A 183 -20.26 2.01 3.86
C ALA A 183 -19.76 3.30 4.50
N TRP A 184 -20.69 4.11 5.00
CA TRP A 184 -20.39 5.34 5.73
C TRP A 184 -19.80 5.01 7.10
N ASN A 185 -18.71 5.68 7.45
CA ASN A 185 -18.09 5.52 8.75
C ASN A 185 -19.01 6.10 9.84
N PRO A 186 -19.29 5.35 10.91
CA PRO A 186 -20.08 5.85 12.03
C PRO A 186 -19.48 7.12 12.64
N GLY A 187 -20.35 8.05 13.03
CA GLY A 187 -19.95 9.30 13.68
C GLY A 187 -19.54 10.43 12.74
N PHE A 188 -19.55 10.23 11.42
CA PHE A 188 -19.38 11.28 10.42
C PHE A 188 -20.71 11.57 9.73
N LYS A 189 -21.02 12.87 9.52
CA LYS A 189 -22.23 13.30 8.82
C LYS A 189 -21.98 13.35 7.31
N LYS A 190 -22.70 12.51 6.58
CA LYS A 190 -22.68 12.48 5.11
C LYS A 190 -22.98 13.87 4.54
N GLY A 191 -22.15 14.32 3.58
CA GLY A 191 -22.32 15.62 2.90
C GLY A 191 -22.00 16.85 3.76
N VAL A 192 -21.63 16.66 5.03
CA VAL A 192 -21.20 17.72 5.95
C VAL A 192 -19.77 17.51 6.40
N ASP A 193 -19.47 16.35 6.98
CA ASP A 193 -18.12 15.99 7.43
C ASP A 193 -17.31 15.30 6.32
N VAL A 194 -17.98 14.42 5.55
CA VAL A 194 -17.37 13.57 4.52
C VAL A 194 -18.24 13.51 3.26
N SER A 195 -17.60 13.38 2.11
CA SER A 195 -18.24 13.25 0.78
C SER A 195 -18.42 11.79 0.37
N PHE A 196 -17.61 10.86 0.90
CA PHE A 196 -17.58 9.46 0.48
C PHE A 196 -17.68 8.49 1.66
N PRO A 197 -18.28 7.31 1.43
CA PRO A 197 -18.16 6.19 2.36
C PRO A 197 -16.73 5.60 2.26
N ARG A 198 -16.07 5.42 3.41
CA ARG A 198 -14.68 4.97 3.47
C ARG A 198 -14.50 3.58 4.10
N THR A 199 -15.55 3.01 4.69
CA THR A 199 -15.49 1.65 5.21
C THR A 199 -15.65 0.66 4.07
N THR A 200 -14.59 -0.10 3.76
CA THR A 200 -14.67 -1.20 2.81
C THR A 200 -15.54 -2.33 3.36
N VAL A 201 -16.45 -2.85 2.54
CA VAL A 201 -17.34 -3.96 2.89
C VAL A 201 -17.13 -5.07 1.86
N ILE A 202 -16.73 -6.26 2.32
CA ILE A 202 -16.53 -7.44 1.48
C ILE A 202 -17.54 -8.51 1.90
N ASN A 203 -18.33 -9.01 0.95
CA ASN A 203 -19.40 -9.99 1.17
C ASN A 203 -20.32 -9.62 2.34
N GLY A 204 -20.70 -8.33 2.41
CA GLY A 204 -21.56 -7.79 3.45
C GLY A 204 -20.88 -7.54 4.81
N LYS A 205 -19.57 -7.79 4.96
CA LYS A 205 -18.85 -7.58 6.21
C LYS A 205 -17.87 -6.40 6.12
N PRO A 206 -17.97 -5.39 7.01
CA PRO A 206 -16.98 -4.32 7.12
C PRO A 206 -15.56 -4.87 7.42
N VAL A 207 -14.56 -4.30 6.74
CA VAL A 207 -13.16 -4.68 6.89
C VAL A 207 -12.35 -3.51 7.40
N PHE A 208 -11.59 -3.70 8.46
CA PHE A 208 -10.57 -2.73 8.85
C PHE A 208 -9.33 -2.95 7.98
N ILE A 209 -8.95 -1.93 7.21
CA ILE A 209 -7.81 -1.98 6.28
C ILE A 209 -6.51 -1.81 7.07
N ARG A 210 -5.72 -2.88 7.17
CA ARG A 210 -4.34 -2.88 7.69
C ARG A 210 -3.40 -2.93 6.51
N SER A 211 -3.00 -1.75 6.04
CA SER A 211 -2.30 -1.56 4.77
C SER A 211 -0.88 -1.05 4.93
N ALA A 212 -0.10 -1.23 3.89
CA ALA A 212 1.08 -0.43 3.62
C ALA A 212 1.16 -0.09 2.14
N CYS A 213 1.71 1.10 1.84
CA CYS A 213 1.92 1.55 0.48
C CYS A 213 3.04 0.73 -0.16
N TRP A 214 2.77 0.18 -1.32
CA TRP A 214 3.75 -0.50 -2.16
C TRP A 214 4.63 0.57 -2.80
N GLY A 215 5.87 0.70 -2.34
CA GLY A 215 6.78 1.80 -2.71
C GLY A 215 7.32 1.73 -4.15
N GLY A 216 6.59 1.16 -5.06
CA GLY A 216 6.97 0.89 -6.43
C GLY A 216 7.20 -0.60 -6.69
N THR A 217 7.62 -0.94 -7.90
CA THR A 217 8.00 -2.32 -8.22
C THR A 217 9.21 -2.75 -7.40
N PRO A 218 9.42 -4.05 -7.12
CA PRO A 218 10.55 -4.53 -6.33
C PRO A 218 11.94 -4.19 -6.90
N ASN A 219 11.99 -3.67 -8.11
CA ASN A 219 13.20 -3.20 -8.77
C ASN A 219 12.85 -2.01 -9.66
N ILE A 220 13.60 -0.92 -9.57
CA ILE A 220 13.42 0.27 -10.42
C ILE A 220 13.44 -0.09 -11.92
N PHE A 221 14.23 -1.11 -12.30
CA PHE A 221 14.20 -1.73 -13.61
C PHE A 221 13.27 -2.94 -13.60
N VAL A 222 11.98 -2.72 -13.69
CA VAL A 222 10.92 -3.72 -13.51
C VAL A 222 11.22 -5.06 -14.18
N GLY A 223 11.70 -5.05 -15.41
CA GLY A 223 12.07 -6.25 -16.16
C GLY A 223 13.28 -7.02 -15.60
N ARG A 224 13.96 -6.50 -14.57
CA ARG A 224 15.07 -7.15 -13.86
C ARG A 224 14.66 -7.69 -12.50
N THR A 225 13.38 -7.65 -12.17
CA THR A 225 12.89 -8.25 -10.93
C THR A 225 13.14 -9.76 -10.98
N ALA A 226 13.86 -10.29 -10.01
CA ALA A 226 14.16 -11.70 -9.95
C ALA A 226 12.89 -12.54 -9.71
N PRO A 227 12.79 -13.73 -10.30
CA PRO A 227 11.66 -14.65 -10.04
C PRO A 227 11.47 -14.91 -8.54
N GLY A 228 10.22 -14.99 -8.08
CA GLY A 228 9.87 -15.22 -6.68
C GLY A 228 9.96 -13.99 -5.77
N THR A 229 10.46 -12.85 -6.26
CA THR A 229 10.58 -11.62 -5.45
C THR A 229 9.21 -11.09 -5.01
N TYR A 230 8.23 -11.06 -5.91
CA TYR A 230 6.86 -10.64 -5.57
C TYR A 230 6.24 -11.54 -4.51
N GLU A 231 6.36 -12.86 -4.68
CA GLU A 231 5.84 -13.83 -3.71
C GLU A 231 6.48 -13.63 -2.33
N LYS A 232 7.81 -13.54 -2.26
CA LYS A 232 8.54 -13.30 -1.00
C LYS A 232 8.03 -12.05 -0.29
N LEU A 233 7.92 -10.93 -0.99
CA LEU A 233 7.55 -9.65 -0.39
C LEU A 233 6.08 -9.61 0.05
N LEU A 234 5.19 -10.27 -0.70
CA LEU A 234 3.76 -10.35 -0.36
C LEU A 234 3.51 -11.36 0.78
N VAL A 235 4.26 -12.45 0.83
CA VAL A 235 4.23 -13.38 1.98
C VAL A 235 4.69 -12.67 3.25
N LEU A 236 5.80 -11.91 3.21
CA LEU A 236 6.24 -11.08 4.34
C LEU A 236 5.15 -10.08 4.78
N ALA A 237 4.43 -9.48 3.84
CA ALA A 237 3.33 -8.56 4.16
C ALA A 237 2.21 -9.27 4.92
N LYS A 238 1.77 -10.43 4.45
CA LYS A 238 0.78 -11.26 5.13
C LYS A 238 1.27 -11.71 6.52
N GLU A 239 2.53 -12.13 6.65
CA GLU A 239 3.14 -12.52 7.93
C GLU A 239 3.27 -11.36 8.92
N ALA A 240 3.37 -10.13 8.40
CA ALA A 240 3.30 -8.90 9.20
C ALA A 240 1.85 -8.49 9.53
N ASN A 241 0.86 -9.35 9.26
CA ASN A 241 -0.56 -9.14 9.49
C ASN A 241 -1.21 -8.03 8.64
N LEU A 242 -0.61 -7.64 7.53
CA LEU A 242 -1.29 -6.80 6.55
C LEU A 242 -2.44 -7.62 5.92
N ASN A 243 -3.56 -6.97 5.63
CA ASN A 243 -4.64 -7.54 4.82
C ASN A 243 -4.87 -6.75 3.52
N ASN A 244 -4.10 -5.68 3.33
CA ASN A 244 -4.19 -4.83 2.17
C ASN A 244 -2.80 -4.30 1.77
N ILE A 245 -2.63 -4.10 0.47
CA ILE A 245 -1.50 -3.36 -0.13
C ILE A 245 -2.07 -2.21 -0.95
N ARG A 246 -1.60 -0.98 -0.70
CA ARG A 246 -1.92 0.18 -1.53
C ARG A 246 -0.83 0.40 -2.56
N ILE A 247 -1.16 0.32 -3.85
CA ILE A 247 -0.31 0.81 -4.93
C ILE A 247 -0.65 2.28 -5.14
N PHE A 248 0.19 3.15 -4.62
CA PHE A 248 -0.12 4.58 -4.58
C PHE A 248 0.30 5.33 -5.86
N GLY A 249 -0.21 6.54 -6.05
CA GLY A 249 -0.29 7.26 -7.34
C GLY A 249 1.01 7.66 -8.02
N TRP A 250 2.16 7.45 -7.37
CA TRP A 250 3.48 7.72 -7.96
C TRP A 250 4.01 6.57 -8.82
N HIS A 251 3.36 5.42 -8.80
CA HIS A 251 3.84 4.19 -9.41
C HIS A 251 2.85 3.61 -10.42
N ASN A 252 3.37 2.85 -11.37
CA ASN A 252 2.54 2.12 -12.31
C ASN A 252 1.75 1.01 -11.62
N PRO A 253 0.58 0.66 -12.17
CA PRO A 253 -0.05 -0.60 -11.85
C PRO A 253 0.93 -1.76 -12.04
N GLU A 254 0.93 -2.69 -11.10
CA GLU A 254 1.85 -3.83 -11.09
C GLU A 254 1.58 -4.85 -12.21
N ILE A 255 2.50 -5.79 -12.38
CA ILE A 255 2.38 -6.88 -13.34
C ILE A 255 1.28 -7.86 -12.90
N PRO A 256 0.69 -8.65 -13.81
CA PRO A 256 -0.38 -9.60 -13.47
C PRO A 256 -0.02 -10.57 -12.36
N GLU A 257 1.22 -11.05 -12.29
CA GLU A 257 1.72 -11.95 -11.25
C GLU A 257 1.49 -11.39 -9.83
N PHE A 258 1.67 -10.08 -9.62
CA PHE A 258 1.41 -9.44 -8.34
C PHE A 258 -0.03 -9.67 -7.87
N TYR A 259 -1.01 -9.45 -8.75
CA TYR A 259 -2.43 -9.63 -8.41
C TYR A 259 -2.80 -11.11 -8.24
N GLU A 260 -2.23 -12.00 -9.05
CA GLU A 260 -2.45 -13.45 -8.90
C GLU A 260 -1.94 -13.97 -7.54
N ILE A 261 -0.81 -13.47 -7.08
CA ILE A 261 -0.27 -13.78 -5.75
C ILE A 261 -1.19 -13.20 -4.66
N CYS A 262 -1.64 -11.95 -4.79
CA CYS A 262 -2.58 -11.33 -3.86
C CYS A 262 -3.91 -12.11 -3.80
N ASP A 263 -4.44 -12.55 -4.94
CA ASP A 263 -5.64 -13.39 -5.02
C ASP A 263 -5.48 -14.69 -4.22
N SER A 264 -4.31 -15.33 -4.34
CA SER A 264 -3.99 -16.59 -3.69
C SER A 264 -3.69 -16.44 -2.20
N LEU A 265 -3.02 -15.36 -1.80
CA LEU A 265 -2.67 -15.08 -0.42
C LEU A 265 -3.84 -14.48 0.39
N GLY A 266 -4.86 -13.92 -0.28
CA GLY A 266 -5.94 -13.18 0.36
C GLY A 266 -5.53 -11.78 0.82
N LEU A 267 -4.51 -11.20 0.21
CA LEU A 267 -4.17 -9.78 0.38
C LEU A 267 -5.05 -8.96 -0.55
N THR A 268 -5.78 -8.00 -0.01
CA THR A 268 -6.56 -7.08 -0.82
C THR A 268 -5.66 -5.99 -1.43
N VAL A 269 -6.09 -5.39 -2.53
CA VAL A 269 -5.35 -4.35 -3.23
C VAL A 269 -6.20 -3.09 -3.34
N TRP A 270 -5.63 -1.98 -2.91
CA TRP A 270 -6.08 -0.62 -3.16
C TRP A 270 -5.17 -0.03 -4.24
N GLN A 271 -5.74 0.29 -5.40
CA GLN A 271 -4.98 0.72 -6.56
C GLN A 271 -5.27 2.17 -6.89
N ASP A 272 -4.25 3.03 -6.78
CA ASP A 272 -4.29 4.35 -7.36
C ASP A 272 -3.97 4.26 -8.86
N MET A 273 -4.59 5.11 -9.64
CA MET A 273 -4.29 5.18 -11.07
C MET A 273 -2.97 5.90 -11.27
N LEU A 274 -2.22 5.42 -12.22
CA LEU A 274 -1.00 5.96 -12.87
C LEU A 274 -0.35 7.16 -12.17
N PRO A 275 0.92 7.49 -12.43
CA PRO A 275 1.61 8.59 -11.76
C PRO A 275 0.93 9.94 -12.01
N LEU A 276 -0.28 10.08 -11.48
CA LEU A 276 -1.05 11.29 -11.40
C LEU A 276 -0.73 12.07 -10.12
N GLY A 277 0.35 11.68 -9.44
CA GLY A 277 0.88 12.45 -8.32
C GLY A 277 1.43 13.80 -8.79
N SER A 278 1.38 14.79 -7.91
CA SER A 278 2.00 16.11 -8.06
C SER A 278 1.46 17.12 -9.08
N GLY A 279 0.19 17.09 -9.39
CA GLY A 279 -0.54 18.28 -9.80
C GLY A 279 -0.21 19.00 -11.12
N ASN A 280 0.84 18.68 -11.82
CA ASN A 280 1.18 19.30 -13.09
C ASN A 280 0.82 18.40 -14.27
N ILE A 281 -0.41 17.90 -14.26
CA ILE A 281 -0.91 17.09 -15.36
C ILE A 281 -1.27 18.02 -16.52
N PRO A 282 -0.84 17.68 -17.73
CA PRO A 282 -1.22 18.43 -18.93
C PRO A 282 -2.73 18.50 -19.08
N MET A 283 -3.24 19.70 -19.36
CA MET A 283 -4.68 19.95 -19.55
C MET A 283 -5.13 19.72 -20.99
N GLU A 284 -4.23 19.34 -21.88
CA GLU A 284 -4.54 19.07 -23.29
C GLU A 284 -5.47 17.86 -23.40
N LYS A 285 -6.51 18.04 -24.20
CA LYS A 285 -7.51 16.99 -24.47
C LYS A 285 -6.88 15.68 -24.91
N SER A 286 -5.86 15.72 -25.75
CA SER A 286 -5.15 14.53 -26.25
C SER A 286 -4.43 13.76 -25.14
N TYR A 287 -3.95 14.45 -24.08
CA TYR A 287 -3.37 13.80 -22.93
C TYR A 287 -4.45 13.13 -22.07
N VAL A 288 -5.53 13.84 -21.78
CA VAL A 288 -6.68 13.30 -21.05
C VAL A 288 -7.21 12.03 -21.72
N GLU A 289 -7.42 12.06 -23.04
CA GLU A 289 -7.88 10.90 -23.80
C GLU A 289 -6.93 9.70 -23.67
N LYS A 290 -5.61 9.92 -23.70
CA LYS A 290 -4.62 8.86 -23.48
C LYS A 290 -4.70 8.27 -22.06
N VAL A 291 -4.84 9.12 -21.05
CA VAL A 291 -5.01 8.64 -19.66
C VAL A 291 -6.27 7.78 -19.52
N LEU A 292 -7.38 8.21 -20.10
CA LEU A 292 -8.64 7.44 -20.05
C LEU A 292 -8.53 6.11 -20.81
N GLN A 293 -7.80 6.05 -21.91
CA GLN A 293 -7.51 4.80 -22.62
C GLN A 293 -6.66 3.85 -21.78
N VAL A 294 -5.65 4.38 -21.07
CA VAL A 294 -4.82 3.57 -20.15
C VAL A 294 -5.65 3.08 -18.99
N ALA A 295 -6.50 3.94 -18.40
CA ALA A 295 -7.41 3.57 -17.31
C ALA A 295 -8.35 2.42 -17.73
N LYS A 296 -8.95 2.52 -18.91
CA LYS A 296 -9.74 1.44 -19.51
C LYS A 296 -8.94 0.14 -19.62
N SER A 297 -7.71 0.21 -20.12
CA SER A 297 -6.86 -0.97 -20.28
C SER A 297 -6.51 -1.61 -18.93
N VAL A 298 -6.18 -0.79 -17.93
CA VAL A 298 -5.90 -1.22 -16.55
C VAL A 298 -7.14 -1.89 -15.95
N ALA A 299 -8.32 -1.30 -16.09
CA ALA A 299 -9.55 -1.86 -15.57
C ALA A 299 -9.88 -3.22 -16.20
N ILE A 300 -9.79 -3.33 -17.54
CA ILE A 300 -10.07 -4.57 -18.27
C ILE A 300 -9.07 -5.67 -17.87
N GLU A 301 -7.77 -5.36 -17.79
CA GLU A 301 -6.74 -6.35 -17.46
C GLU A 301 -6.90 -6.89 -16.03
N ARG A 302 -7.45 -6.10 -15.09
CA ARG A 302 -7.48 -6.43 -13.65
C ARG A 302 -8.85 -6.83 -13.09
N ARG A 303 -9.93 -6.66 -13.85
CA ARG A 303 -11.30 -6.84 -13.37
C ARG A 303 -11.67 -8.26 -12.90
N ASN A 304 -10.88 -9.28 -13.28
CA ASN A 304 -11.08 -10.65 -12.81
C ASN A 304 -10.37 -10.95 -11.47
N HIS A 305 -9.49 -10.05 -10.98
CA HIS A 305 -8.78 -10.26 -9.71
C HIS A 305 -9.67 -9.95 -8.51
N PRO A 306 -10.01 -10.95 -7.67
CA PRO A 306 -10.85 -10.71 -6.49
C PRO A 306 -10.14 -9.90 -5.41
N SER A 307 -8.81 -9.88 -5.38
CA SER A 307 -8.02 -9.09 -4.45
C SER A 307 -8.18 -7.57 -4.65
N LEU A 308 -8.44 -7.11 -5.87
CA LEU A 308 -8.63 -5.69 -6.14
C LEU A 308 -9.98 -5.21 -5.60
N ILE A 309 -9.97 -4.28 -4.63
CA ILE A 309 -11.16 -3.87 -3.88
C ILE A 309 -11.51 -2.39 -3.98
N MET A 310 -10.56 -1.55 -4.39
CA MET A 310 -10.78 -0.11 -4.49
C MET A 310 -9.86 0.49 -5.55
N MET A 311 -10.39 1.47 -6.28
CA MET A 311 -9.62 2.31 -7.20
C MET A 311 -9.57 3.73 -6.68
N GLU A 312 -8.43 4.39 -6.85
CA GLU A 312 -8.24 5.81 -6.58
C GLU A 312 -7.75 6.53 -7.83
N GLY A 313 -8.20 7.76 -8.05
CA GLY A 313 -7.89 8.52 -9.26
C GLY A 313 -6.47 9.06 -9.26
N GLY A 314 -6.04 9.60 -8.14
CA GLY A 314 -4.70 10.20 -8.00
C GLY A 314 -4.25 10.28 -6.56
N GLU A 315 -3.00 10.71 -6.38
CA GLU A 315 -2.43 11.00 -5.09
C GLU A 315 -1.86 12.42 -5.11
N GLU A 316 -2.17 13.20 -4.07
CA GLU A 316 -1.71 14.58 -3.93
C GLU A 316 -2.07 15.52 -5.08
N TYR A 317 -2.98 15.12 -5.94
CA TYR A 317 -3.30 15.89 -7.14
C TYR A 317 -3.88 17.26 -6.76
N PHE A 318 -4.84 17.29 -5.81
CA PHE A 318 -5.37 18.55 -5.29
C PHE A 318 -4.38 19.39 -4.48
N LEU A 319 -3.39 18.76 -3.86
CA LEU A 319 -2.33 19.53 -3.15
C LEU A 319 -1.52 20.41 -4.08
N ARG A 320 -1.45 20.10 -5.36
CA ARG A 320 -0.50 20.69 -6.30
C ARG A 320 -1.11 21.22 -7.58
N THR A 321 -2.40 21.01 -7.80
CA THR A 321 -3.08 21.50 -8.99
C THR A 321 -3.11 23.03 -9.01
N ARG A 322 -2.95 23.60 -10.21
CA ARG A 322 -3.14 25.04 -10.48
C ARG A 322 -4.54 25.36 -11.00
N ASP A 323 -5.30 24.36 -11.38
CA ASP A 323 -6.68 24.46 -11.87
C ASP A 323 -7.54 23.44 -11.18
N VAL A 324 -8.27 23.90 -10.15
CA VAL A 324 -9.12 23.04 -9.31
C VAL A 324 -10.29 22.46 -10.10
N LYS A 325 -10.87 23.26 -10.99
CA LYS A 325 -11.99 22.80 -11.82
C LYS A 325 -11.57 21.71 -12.77
N PHE A 326 -10.48 21.89 -13.48
CA PHE A 326 -9.93 20.88 -14.37
C PHE A 326 -9.59 19.60 -13.61
N ALA A 327 -8.91 19.73 -12.47
CA ALA A 327 -8.54 18.59 -11.62
C ALA A 327 -9.78 17.77 -11.24
N ASN A 328 -10.82 18.43 -10.76
CA ASN A 328 -12.04 17.78 -10.35
C ASN A 328 -12.76 17.08 -11.52
N ASP A 329 -12.96 17.80 -12.61
CA ASP A 329 -13.65 17.27 -13.79
C ASP A 329 -12.91 16.05 -14.37
N PHE A 330 -11.58 16.12 -14.43
CA PHE A 330 -10.72 15.04 -14.90
C PHE A 330 -10.79 13.80 -13.99
N LEU A 331 -10.67 13.98 -12.68
CA LEU A 331 -10.73 12.87 -11.73
C LEU A 331 -12.12 12.20 -11.69
N LEU A 332 -13.19 12.96 -11.86
CA LEU A 332 -14.54 12.41 -11.99
C LEU A 332 -14.70 11.62 -13.28
N GLN A 333 -14.25 12.14 -14.41
CA GLN A 333 -14.28 11.43 -15.71
C GLN A 333 -13.41 10.15 -15.69
N LEU A 334 -12.28 10.18 -14.98
CA LEU A 334 -11.44 9.02 -14.75
C LEU A 334 -12.18 7.96 -13.94
N GLY A 335 -12.88 8.37 -12.87
CA GLY A 335 -13.71 7.50 -12.04
C GLY A 335 -14.83 6.83 -12.84
N ASP A 336 -15.57 7.60 -13.64
CA ASP A 336 -16.62 7.08 -14.52
C ASP A 336 -16.07 6.03 -15.50
N THR A 337 -14.90 6.30 -16.09
CA THR A 337 -14.23 5.37 -16.99
C THR A 337 -13.85 4.08 -16.29
N LEU A 338 -13.23 4.18 -15.11
CA LEU A 338 -12.83 3.00 -14.33
C LEU A 338 -14.04 2.16 -13.91
N GLN A 339 -15.06 2.79 -13.32
CA GLN A 339 -16.24 2.10 -12.79
C GLN A 339 -17.11 1.48 -13.88
N HIS A 340 -17.06 1.99 -15.11
CA HIS A 340 -17.74 1.38 -16.25
C HIS A 340 -17.21 -0.04 -16.54
N TYR A 341 -15.89 -0.23 -16.48
CA TYR A 341 -15.26 -1.53 -16.77
C TYR A 341 -14.98 -2.38 -15.53
N LEU A 342 -14.85 -1.75 -14.37
CA LEU A 342 -14.49 -2.35 -13.09
C LEU A 342 -15.33 -1.70 -11.97
N PRO A 343 -16.54 -2.24 -11.66
CA PRO A 343 -17.48 -1.63 -10.73
C PRO A 343 -17.05 -1.82 -9.26
N LEU A 344 -15.98 -1.15 -8.87
CA LEU A 344 -15.47 -1.08 -7.51
C LEU A 344 -15.68 0.32 -6.92
N PRO A 345 -15.62 0.45 -5.57
CA PRO A 345 -15.50 1.75 -4.93
C PRO A 345 -14.37 2.59 -5.55
N TYR A 346 -14.66 3.86 -5.77
CA TYR A 346 -13.72 4.81 -6.35
C TYR A 346 -13.58 6.04 -5.45
N VAL A 347 -12.35 6.54 -5.35
CA VAL A 347 -11.99 7.77 -4.64
C VAL A 347 -11.22 8.66 -5.61
N PRO A 348 -11.57 9.95 -5.76
CA PRO A 348 -10.92 10.82 -6.73
C PRO A 348 -9.44 11.07 -6.46
N ASP A 349 -9.08 11.31 -5.19
CA ASP A 349 -7.72 11.69 -4.79
C ASP A 349 -7.52 11.50 -3.28
N SER A 350 -6.29 11.47 -2.83
CA SER A 350 -5.93 11.68 -1.43
C SER A 350 -4.64 12.51 -1.31
N PRO A 351 -4.61 13.50 -0.38
CA PRO A 351 -5.67 13.89 0.56
C PRO A 351 -6.80 14.70 -0.10
N LEU A 352 -7.99 14.65 0.51
CA LEU A 352 -9.12 15.50 0.13
C LEU A 352 -9.45 16.55 1.21
N THR A 353 -8.49 16.90 2.04
CA THR A 353 -8.62 17.88 3.14
C THR A 353 -7.84 19.18 2.91
N CYS A 354 -7.25 19.36 1.74
CA CYS A 354 -6.56 20.58 1.37
C CYS A 354 -7.53 21.67 0.86
N ALA A 355 -7.07 22.94 0.77
CA ALA A 355 -7.88 24.05 0.32
C ALA A 355 -8.48 23.82 -1.08
N ALA A 356 -7.68 23.32 -2.03
CA ALA A 356 -8.15 23.07 -3.39
C ALA A 356 -9.23 21.98 -3.45
N SER A 357 -9.13 20.90 -2.66
CA SER A 357 -10.20 19.90 -2.62
C SER A 357 -11.47 20.43 -1.96
N GLN A 358 -11.36 21.31 -0.96
CA GLN A 358 -12.53 21.98 -0.38
C GLN A 358 -13.17 22.96 -1.37
N GLU A 359 -12.39 23.69 -2.16
CA GLU A 359 -12.86 24.51 -3.28
C GLU A 359 -13.62 23.68 -4.31
N ALA A 360 -13.14 22.47 -4.61
CA ALA A 360 -13.85 21.51 -5.46
C ALA A 360 -15.14 20.92 -4.84
N GLY A 361 -15.43 21.26 -3.56
CA GLY A 361 -16.67 20.86 -2.86
C GLY A 361 -16.55 19.65 -1.95
N TYR A 362 -15.34 19.05 -1.81
CA TYR A 362 -15.13 17.96 -0.87
C TYR A 362 -15.19 18.44 0.58
N LYS A 363 -15.56 17.56 1.49
CA LYS A 363 -15.85 17.91 2.88
C LYS A 363 -14.60 17.89 3.77
N PRO A 364 -14.59 18.64 4.91
CA PRO A 364 -13.37 18.92 5.65
C PRO A 364 -12.75 17.74 6.39
N LYS A 365 -13.50 16.65 6.62
CA LYS A 365 -13.02 15.46 7.31
C LYS A 365 -12.80 14.26 6.39
N GLU A 366 -12.51 14.50 5.12
CA GLU A 366 -12.14 13.43 4.21
C GLU A 366 -10.80 12.78 4.60
N ALA A 367 -10.47 11.69 3.92
CA ALA A 367 -9.17 11.06 4.07
C ALA A 367 -8.04 12.09 3.90
N THR A 368 -7.15 12.16 4.84
CA THR A 368 -6.10 13.18 4.87
C THR A 368 -4.70 12.60 4.93
N HIS A 369 -3.87 13.08 4.02
CA HIS A 369 -2.42 12.95 4.14
C HIS A 369 -1.82 13.88 5.18
N ALA A 370 -2.51 14.92 5.63
CA ALA A 370 -1.98 15.78 6.68
C ALA A 370 -1.64 15.01 7.97
N LEU A 371 -2.30 13.85 8.16
CA LEU A 371 -1.90 12.88 9.17
C LEU A 371 -0.82 11.91 8.70
N ALA A 372 -0.76 11.68 7.42
CA ALA A 372 0.15 10.75 6.81
C ALA A 372 1.53 11.36 6.56
N TYR A 373 1.59 12.64 6.28
CA TYR A 373 2.86 13.35 6.04
C TYR A 373 3.62 13.74 7.30
N PHE A 374 3.46 12.98 8.30
CA PHE A 374 4.43 13.09 9.35
C PHE A 374 5.75 12.44 8.93
N TYR A 375 6.22 12.94 7.85
CA TYR A 375 7.58 12.76 7.43
C TYR A 375 8.49 13.23 8.53
N SER A 376 8.72 12.44 9.47
CA SER A 376 9.68 12.81 10.39
C SER A 376 9.24 13.26 11.71
N MET A 377 9.48 12.92 12.63
CA MET A 377 9.62 13.59 13.91
C MET A 377 8.72 12.98 14.90
N GLY A 378 9.10 12.02 15.57
CA GLY A 378 8.52 11.43 16.74
C GLY A 378 7.68 12.31 17.68
N ARG A 379 7.34 13.48 17.19
CA ARG A 379 6.51 14.52 17.80
C ARG A 379 5.20 14.02 18.38
N TRP A 380 4.69 12.97 17.82
CA TRP A 380 3.49 12.29 18.24
C TRP A 380 3.59 11.52 19.53
N LEU A 381 4.79 11.07 19.89
CA LEU A 381 5.02 10.42 21.16
C LEU A 381 5.09 11.43 22.31
N MET A 382 5.24 12.70 21.99
CA MET A 382 5.44 13.77 22.95
C MET A 382 4.23 14.69 23.13
N GLU A 383 3.33 14.74 22.14
CA GLU A 383 2.15 15.60 22.12
C GLU A 383 0.88 14.81 21.85
N ASP A 384 -0.23 15.18 22.46
CA ASP A 384 -1.57 14.64 22.20
C ASP A 384 -2.12 15.02 20.82
N TRP A 385 -1.25 15.44 19.94
CA TRP A 385 -1.65 16.05 18.69
C TRP A 385 -2.44 15.09 17.80
N TYR A 386 -1.97 13.85 17.59
CA TYR A 386 -2.68 12.87 16.77
C TYR A 386 -4.01 12.43 17.41
N ARG A 387 -4.16 12.55 18.76
CA ARG A 387 -5.41 12.27 19.48
C ARG A 387 -6.54 13.24 19.10
N LYS A 388 -6.21 14.40 18.55
CA LYS A 388 -7.16 15.39 18.05
C LYS A 388 -7.59 15.14 16.62
N GLN A 389 -6.97 14.17 15.97
CA GLN A 389 -7.26 13.84 14.57
C GLN A 389 -8.47 12.94 14.48
N ASP A 390 -9.38 13.27 13.57
CA ASP A 390 -10.70 12.67 13.45
C ASP A 390 -11.06 12.49 11.98
N TYR A 391 -10.64 11.37 11.40
CA TYR A 391 -10.80 11.05 10.01
C TYR A 391 -11.29 9.62 9.79
N PRO A 392 -12.03 9.34 8.70
CA PRO A 392 -12.57 8.00 8.44
C PRO A 392 -11.52 6.97 8.01
N ILE A 393 -10.39 7.42 7.44
CA ILE A 393 -9.28 6.57 6.99
C ILE A 393 -7.99 7.38 6.96
N VAL A 394 -6.86 6.71 7.17
CA VAL A 394 -5.51 7.28 7.05
C VAL A 394 -4.80 6.60 5.86
N PRO A 395 -4.85 7.20 4.67
CA PRO A 395 -4.32 6.57 3.46
C PRO A 395 -2.80 6.49 3.42
N GLU A 396 -2.10 7.28 4.27
CA GLU A 396 -0.66 7.29 4.31
C GLU A 396 -0.11 7.73 5.67
N PHE A 397 0.88 6.99 6.18
CA PHE A 397 1.54 7.24 7.45
C PHE A 397 3.02 6.86 7.35
N ALA A 398 3.90 7.84 7.21
CA ALA A 398 5.31 7.64 6.86
C ALA A 398 6.28 8.03 7.98
N ILE A 399 7.23 7.15 8.28
CA ILE A 399 8.35 7.38 9.19
C ILE A 399 9.62 6.84 8.57
N THR A 400 10.74 7.58 8.71
CA THR A 400 12.03 7.24 8.10
C THR A 400 12.87 6.33 9.00
N SER A 401 13.71 5.50 8.39
CA SER A 401 14.80 4.77 9.04
C SER A 401 15.87 4.33 8.04
N VAL A 402 17.04 4.00 8.52
CA VAL A 402 18.16 3.53 7.70
C VAL A 402 18.02 2.04 7.40
N PRO A 403 18.42 1.53 6.21
CA PRO A 403 18.50 0.10 5.93
C PRO A 403 19.47 -0.66 6.85
N ASN A 404 19.38 -1.98 6.86
CA ASN A 404 20.30 -2.83 7.61
C ASN A 404 21.76 -2.59 7.20
N VAL A 405 22.71 -2.75 8.12
CA VAL A 405 24.13 -2.54 7.84
C VAL A 405 24.63 -3.38 6.66
N GLU A 406 24.19 -4.64 6.55
CA GLU A 406 24.54 -5.50 5.42
C GLU A 406 23.97 -5.02 4.07
N SER A 407 22.88 -4.30 4.10
CA SER A 407 22.33 -3.62 2.91
C SER A 407 23.12 -2.35 2.57
N LEU A 408 23.50 -1.54 3.58
CA LEU A 408 24.32 -0.35 3.41
C LEU A 408 25.66 -0.66 2.73
N LYS A 409 26.32 -1.74 3.12
CA LYS A 409 27.60 -2.21 2.52
C LYS A 409 27.52 -2.44 1.00
N LYS A 410 26.32 -2.59 0.44
CA LYS A 410 26.14 -2.84 -1.00
C LYS A 410 26.13 -1.56 -1.84
N PHE A 411 25.93 -0.39 -1.23
CA PHE A 411 25.77 0.85 -1.97
C PHE A 411 26.47 2.07 -1.35
N ILE A 412 26.93 1.97 -0.09
CA ILE A 412 27.74 3.01 0.56
C ILE A 412 29.21 2.59 0.52
N PRO A 413 30.12 3.44 0.00
CA PRO A 413 31.57 3.18 0.07
C PRO A 413 32.05 2.99 1.52
N GLU A 414 32.97 2.07 1.74
CA GLU A 414 33.49 1.76 3.08
C GLU A 414 34.01 3.01 3.81
N ALA A 415 34.73 3.87 3.11
CA ALA A 415 35.30 5.13 3.67
C ALA A 415 34.23 6.16 4.09
N GLU A 416 32.99 6.00 3.63
CA GLU A 416 31.86 6.88 3.93
C GLU A 416 30.79 6.22 4.79
N MET A 417 31.05 4.98 5.22
CA MET A 417 30.08 4.21 5.96
C MET A 417 29.78 4.82 7.33
N TRP A 418 30.82 5.13 8.10
CA TRP A 418 30.68 5.75 9.41
C TRP A 418 31.97 6.44 9.88
N PRO A 419 31.93 7.72 10.30
CA PRO A 419 30.76 8.62 10.27
C PRO A 419 30.17 8.80 8.87
N PRO A 420 28.88 9.20 8.74
CA PRO A 420 28.22 9.33 7.45
C PRO A 420 28.95 10.31 6.50
N GLY A 421 29.32 9.80 5.31
CA GLY A 421 29.93 10.58 4.25
C GLY A 421 28.93 11.12 3.21
N LEU A 422 29.45 11.59 2.07
CA LEU A 422 28.65 12.22 1.00
C LEU A 422 27.62 11.27 0.38
N SER A 423 27.92 9.98 0.30
CA SER A 423 27.01 8.98 -0.26
C SER A 423 25.69 8.86 0.48
N TRP A 424 25.67 9.16 1.78
CA TRP A 424 24.42 9.13 2.56
C TRP A 424 23.40 10.14 2.04
N GLY A 425 23.87 11.35 1.69
CA GLY A 425 23.00 12.37 1.10
C GLY A 425 22.50 11.98 -0.30
N HIS A 426 23.33 11.35 -1.11
CA HIS A 426 22.94 10.82 -2.42
C HIS A 426 21.81 9.78 -2.28
N HIS A 427 21.82 9.00 -1.21
CA HIS A 427 20.80 8.00 -0.88
C HIS A 427 19.71 8.53 0.06
N TRP A 428 19.50 9.85 0.12
CA TRP A 428 18.39 10.50 0.81
C TRP A 428 18.33 10.35 2.33
N ALA A 429 19.48 10.14 3.00
CA ALA A 429 19.50 10.12 4.45
C ALA A 429 19.23 11.53 5.02
N ASP A 430 18.24 11.65 5.89
CA ASP A 430 18.02 12.86 6.69
C ASP A 430 18.52 12.65 8.12
N LEU A 431 19.82 12.88 8.31
CA LEU A 431 20.47 12.62 9.59
C LEU A 431 19.86 13.40 10.75
N ASP A 432 19.43 14.64 10.54
CA ASP A 432 18.84 15.42 11.63
C ASP A 432 17.47 14.86 12.04
N LYS A 433 16.67 14.46 11.08
CA LYS A 433 15.39 13.80 11.39
C LYS A 433 15.60 12.47 12.11
N LEU A 434 16.53 11.67 11.64
CA LEU A 434 16.89 10.39 12.28
C LEU A 434 17.39 10.62 13.72
N LYS A 435 18.22 11.63 13.95
CA LYS A 435 18.66 12.01 15.30
C LYS A 435 17.50 12.46 16.17
N MET A 436 16.59 13.27 15.63
CA MET A 436 15.41 13.73 16.38
C MET A 436 14.48 12.59 16.74
N GLN A 437 14.26 11.62 15.83
CA GLN A 437 13.48 10.42 16.12
C GLN A 437 14.14 9.58 17.22
N ASN A 438 15.47 9.39 17.15
CA ASN A 438 16.22 8.68 18.18
C ASN A 438 16.11 9.38 19.53
N PHE A 439 16.26 10.71 19.57
CA PHE A 439 16.11 11.49 20.79
C PHE A 439 14.70 11.35 21.40
N ASP A 440 13.66 11.46 20.59
CA ASP A 440 12.29 11.28 21.05
C ASP A 440 12.05 9.87 21.62
N THR A 441 12.60 8.86 20.96
CA THR A 441 12.38 7.46 21.30
C THR A 441 13.21 7.01 22.50
N PHE A 442 14.50 7.42 22.58
CA PHE A 442 15.49 6.89 23.54
C PHE A 442 16.04 7.93 24.52
N GLY A 443 15.71 9.21 24.35
CA GLY A 443 16.24 10.30 25.16
C GLY A 443 17.63 10.79 24.73
N GLU A 444 18.20 10.26 23.68
CA GLU A 444 19.50 10.61 23.15
C GLU A 444 19.54 10.47 21.62
N GLU A 445 20.41 11.20 20.96
CA GLU A 445 20.50 11.19 19.49
C GLU A 445 21.11 9.90 18.94
N ARG A 446 21.86 9.16 19.74
CA ARG A 446 22.58 7.92 19.39
C ARG A 446 23.47 8.05 18.15
N SER A 447 23.93 9.25 17.87
CA SER A 447 24.79 9.56 16.71
C SER A 447 26.29 9.37 16.98
N ASN A 448 26.67 9.21 18.23
CA ASN A 448 28.08 9.06 18.67
C ASN A 448 28.49 7.60 18.91
N GLY A 449 27.58 6.67 18.68
CA GLY A 449 27.83 5.23 18.80
C GLY A 449 28.42 4.62 17.53
N THR A 450 28.35 3.31 17.45
CA THR A 450 28.70 2.55 16.25
C THR A 450 27.65 2.68 15.16
N LEU A 451 28.01 2.38 13.90
CA LEU A 451 27.04 2.31 12.80
C LEU A 451 25.85 1.39 13.14
N GLN A 452 26.12 0.21 13.72
CA GLN A 452 25.07 -0.75 14.05
C GLN A 452 24.09 -0.19 15.09
N GLU A 453 24.60 0.46 16.14
CA GLU A 453 23.75 1.10 17.16
C GLU A 453 22.88 2.22 16.57
N PHE A 454 23.43 3.01 15.67
CA PHE A 454 22.67 4.07 15.00
C PHE A 454 21.58 3.48 14.09
N VAL A 455 21.91 2.49 13.26
CA VAL A 455 20.95 1.81 12.40
C VAL A 455 19.83 1.17 13.21
N ASP A 456 20.16 0.40 14.24
CA ASP A 456 19.19 -0.25 15.11
C ASP A 456 18.26 0.77 15.78
N ALA A 457 18.83 1.87 16.29
CA ALA A 457 18.06 2.93 16.92
C ALA A 457 17.07 3.59 15.95
N THR A 458 17.48 3.87 14.69
CA THR A 458 16.57 4.48 13.70
C THR A 458 15.43 3.54 13.32
N GLN A 459 15.70 2.24 13.21
CA GLN A 459 14.71 1.22 12.89
C GLN A 459 13.74 0.97 14.04
N ASP A 460 14.23 0.92 15.28
CA ASP A 460 13.39 0.81 16.47
C ASP A 460 12.53 2.08 16.66
N ALA A 461 13.08 3.27 16.40
CA ALA A 461 12.33 4.52 16.45
C ALA A 461 11.19 4.52 15.42
N GLN A 462 11.46 4.11 14.17
CA GLN A 462 10.43 3.91 13.15
C GLN A 462 9.35 2.94 13.65
N GLY A 463 9.76 1.82 14.22
CA GLY A 463 8.86 0.78 14.73
C GLY A 463 7.97 1.25 15.87
N VAL A 464 8.55 1.95 16.84
CA VAL A 464 7.79 2.50 18.01
C VAL A 464 6.74 3.50 17.55
N ILE A 465 7.10 4.39 16.61
CA ILE A 465 6.15 5.40 16.12
C ILE A 465 5.03 4.74 15.31
N PHE A 466 5.35 3.78 14.43
CA PHE A 466 4.34 3.02 13.70
C PHE A 466 3.41 2.25 14.64
N GLN A 467 3.97 1.53 15.61
CA GLN A 467 3.16 0.79 16.59
C GLN A 467 2.19 1.71 17.32
N ASN A 468 2.69 2.81 17.89
CA ASN A 468 1.87 3.74 18.64
C ASN A 468 0.74 4.36 17.79
N GLY A 469 1.06 4.83 16.58
CA GLY A 469 0.07 5.42 15.67
C GLY A 469 -0.97 4.40 15.20
N VAL A 470 -0.53 3.22 14.76
CA VAL A 470 -1.43 2.14 14.31
C VAL A 470 -2.40 1.73 15.42
N GLU A 471 -1.88 1.50 16.65
CA GLU A 471 -2.72 1.10 17.77
C GLU A 471 -3.70 2.21 18.17
N PHE A 472 -3.26 3.46 18.15
CA PHE A 472 -4.15 4.60 18.40
C PHE A 472 -5.30 4.62 17.39
N PHE A 473 -5.02 4.54 16.09
CA PHE A 473 -6.04 4.58 15.05
C PHE A 473 -6.96 3.36 15.08
N ARG A 474 -6.43 2.17 15.35
CA ARG A 474 -7.24 0.95 15.49
C ARG A 474 -8.21 0.98 16.66
N ARG A 475 -7.87 1.65 17.76
CA ARG A 475 -8.80 1.85 18.90
C ARG A 475 -10.01 2.71 18.54
N GLN A 476 -9.95 3.50 17.47
CA GLN A 476 -11.05 4.34 17.02
C GLN A 476 -12.14 3.61 16.21
N LYS A 477 -12.00 2.29 16.00
CA LYS A 477 -13.08 1.51 15.37
C LYS A 477 -14.43 1.69 16.08
N PRO A 478 -15.54 1.71 15.32
CA PRO A 478 -15.70 1.61 13.87
C PRO A 478 -15.58 2.96 13.13
N ARG A 479 -15.28 4.04 13.83
CA ARG A 479 -15.21 5.40 13.28
C ARG A 479 -14.12 5.50 12.21
N LEU A 480 -12.93 4.97 12.46
CA LEU A 480 -11.85 4.85 11.50
C LEU A 480 -11.83 3.43 10.90
N SER A 481 -11.70 3.33 9.59
CA SER A 481 -11.82 2.06 8.85
C SER A 481 -10.50 1.52 8.28
N GLY A 482 -9.41 2.26 8.38
CA GLY A 482 -8.13 1.74 7.89
C GLY A 482 -6.98 2.73 7.98
N ILE A 483 -5.78 2.17 7.87
CA ILE A 483 -4.51 2.89 7.85
C ILE A 483 -3.53 2.21 6.92
N ALA A 484 -2.81 2.99 6.10
CA ALA A 484 -1.72 2.51 5.26
C ALA A 484 -0.40 3.13 5.70
N LEU A 485 0.61 2.29 5.92
CA LEU A 485 1.97 2.73 6.27
C LEU A 485 2.77 3.02 5.00
N CYS A 486 3.55 4.05 5.00
CA CYS A 486 4.38 4.42 3.86
C CYS A 486 5.87 4.22 4.22
N HIS A 487 6.60 3.27 3.59
CA HIS A 487 6.18 2.28 2.59
C HIS A 487 6.36 0.85 3.10
N TRP A 488 5.77 -0.14 2.40
CA TRP A 488 6.10 -1.54 2.66
C TRP A 488 7.52 -1.86 2.19
N ILE A 489 7.81 -1.56 0.91
CA ILE A 489 9.11 -1.78 0.30
C ILE A 489 9.72 -0.47 -0.22
N THR A 490 11.04 -0.47 -0.38
CA THR A 490 11.76 0.47 -1.23
C THR A 490 12.35 -0.27 -2.43
N TYR A 491 12.27 0.32 -3.61
CA TYR A 491 12.70 -0.31 -4.88
C TYR A 491 14.07 0.18 -5.36
N TRP A 492 14.63 1.13 -4.63
CA TRP A 492 15.97 1.64 -4.85
C TRP A 492 16.69 1.81 -3.49
N PRO A 493 18.03 1.75 -3.44
CA PRO A 493 18.77 1.89 -2.18
C PRO A 493 18.64 3.30 -1.61
N ASP A 494 17.61 3.56 -0.83
CA ASP A 494 17.40 4.80 -0.10
C ASP A 494 17.44 4.59 1.42
N MET A 495 17.57 5.68 2.15
CA MET A 495 17.61 5.68 3.62
C MET A 495 16.34 6.30 4.19
N LYS A 496 15.17 5.89 3.66
CA LYS A 496 13.89 6.46 4.03
C LYS A 496 12.89 5.43 4.56
N TRP A 497 11.76 5.29 3.89
CA TRP A 497 10.49 4.87 4.48
C TRP A 497 10.25 3.36 4.55
N GLY A 498 10.88 2.58 3.71
CA GLY A 498 10.58 1.14 3.64
C GLY A 498 10.68 0.43 4.99
N ILE A 499 9.69 -0.42 5.29
CA ILE A 499 9.72 -1.40 6.37
C ILE A 499 10.60 -2.59 5.94
N VAL A 500 10.61 -2.87 4.64
CA VAL A 500 11.53 -3.79 3.98
C VAL A 500 12.42 -2.95 3.05
N ASP A 501 13.73 -3.15 3.10
CA ASP A 501 14.67 -2.36 2.31
C ASP A 501 14.77 -2.82 0.83
N ALA A 502 15.50 -2.07 0.00
CA ALA A 502 15.67 -2.36 -1.41
C ALA A 502 16.33 -3.71 -1.73
N TYR A 503 16.95 -4.33 -0.74
CA TYR A 503 17.54 -5.68 -0.85
C TYR A 503 16.64 -6.75 -0.24
N GLN A 504 15.34 -6.42 -0.02
CA GLN A 504 14.31 -7.33 0.49
C GLN A 504 14.63 -7.86 1.91
N GLN A 505 15.31 -7.05 2.71
CA GLN A 505 15.60 -7.37 4.09
C GLN A 505 14.64 -6.60 5.00
N PRO A 506 13.86 -7.28 5.85
CA PRO A 506 13.04 -6.62 6.86
C PRO A 506 13.92 -5.80 7.81
N LYS A 507 13.49 -4.57 8.09
CA LYS A 507 14.06 -3.75 9.15
C LYS A 507 13.49 -4.17 10.51
N ARG A 508 14.09 -3.77 11.62
CA ARG A 508 13.58 -4.07 12.98
C ARG A 508 12.15 -3.55 13.20
N SER A 509 11.76 -2.48 12.50
CA SER A 509 10.40 -1.94 12.50
C SER A 509 9.34 -2.94 12.00
N TYR A 510 9.71 -3.94 11.21
CA TYR A 510 8.82 -5.02 10.79
C TYR A 510 8.14 -5.74 11.96
N ASP A 511 8.87 -6.06 13.02
CA ASP A 511 8.32 -6.74 14.19
C ASP A 511 7.33 -5.87 14.97
N PHE A 512 7.54 -4.56 15.00
CA PHE A 512 6.61 -3.61 15.62
C PHE A 512 5.29 -3.53 14.82
N VAL A 513 5.39 -3.45 13.49
CA VAL A 513 4.24 -3.45 12.60
C VAL A 513 3.47 -4.77 12.71
N LYS A 514 4.18 -5.91 12.71
CA LYS A 514 3.57 -7.24 12.88
C LYS A 514 2.77 -7.34 14.17
N ARG A 515 3.29 -6.79 15.28
CA ARG A 515 2.55 -6.75 16.56
C ARG A 515 1.34 -5.82 16.49
N ALA A 516 1.52 -4.59 15.98
CA ALA A 516 0.46 -3.60 15.93
C ALA A 516 -0.69 -4.01 14.98
N TYR A 517 -0.39 -4.81 13.96
CA TYR A 517 -1.36 -5.28 12.97
C TYR A 517 -1.97 -6.66 13.28
N GLN A 518 -1.71 -7.27 14.46
CA GLN A 518 -2.41 -8.51 14.85
C GLN A 518 -3.92 -8.35 14.67
N PRO A 519 -4.63 -9.27 13.97
CA PRO A 519 -6.09 -9.15 13.79
C PRO A 519 -6.87 -9.09 15.10
N LEU A 520 -6.46 -9.87 16.09
CA LEU A 520 -6.87 -9.71 17.49
C LEU A 520 -5.68 -9.11 18.24
N LEU A 521 -5.86 -7.94 18.81
CA LEU A 521 -4.80 -7.15 19.42
C LEU A 521 -5.16 -6.76 20.84
N VAL A 522 -4.26 -7.05 21.79
CA VAL A 522 -4.22 -6.38 23.09
C VAL A 522 -3.21 -5.24 23.01
N CYS A 523 -3.60 -4.02 23.39
CA CYS A 523 -2.72 -2.86 23.33
C CYS A 523 -2.90 -1.91 24.50
N LEU A 524 -1.91 -1.00 24.64
CA LEU A 524 -1.86 -0.01 25.69
C LEU A 524 -2.16 1.38 25.14
N ASP A 525 -3.03 2.11 25.78
CA ASP A 525 -3.19 3.54 25.58
C ASP A 525 -2.42 4.30 26.65
N PHE A 526 -1.54 5.19 26.22
CA PHE A 526 -0.72 6.03 27.09
C PHE A 526 -0.53 7.41 26.49
N THR A 527 -0.24 8.42 27.33
CA THR A 527 -0.16 9.83 26.89
C THR A 527 1.26 10.36 26.81
N ARG A 528 2.23 9.66 27.39
CA ARG A 528 3.64 10.08 27.43
C ARG A 528 4.58 8.89 27.50
N ARG A 529 5.82 9.10 27.10
CA ARG A 529 6.86 8.06 27.14
C ARG A 529 7.84 8.20 28.30
N ARG A 530 7.87 9.37 28.97
CA ARG A 530 8.77 9.63 30.07
C ARG A 530 8.00 9.77 31.37
N TRP A 531 8.54 9.17 32.43
CA TRP A 531 7.92 9.09 33.75
C TRP A 531 8.96 9.37 34.83
N HIS A 532 8.60 10.09 35.90
CA HIS A 532 9.45 10.23 37.06
C HIS A 532 9.38 8.98 37.96
N ASN A 533 10.45 8.75 38.71
CA ASN A 533 10.54 7.58 39.57
C ASN A 533 9.51 7.62 40.74
N ASP A 534 9.10 8.81 41.14
CA ASP A 534 8.11 9.03 42.21
C ASP A 534 6.66 9.06 41.69
N GLU A 535 6.47 8.90 40.40
CA GLU A 535 5.14 8.84 39.78
C GLU A 535 4.61 7.41 39.64
N SER A 536 3.28 7.29 39.65
CA SER A 536 2.64 6.05 39.19
C SER A 536 2.60 5.97 37.69
N PHE A 537 3.02 4.86 37.10
CA PHE A 537 2.80 4.55 35.72
C PHE A 537 1.30 4.42 35.43
N LYS A 538 0.77 5.17 34.48
CA LYS A 538 -0.65 5.21 34.09
C LYS A 538 -0.87 4.91 32.65
N GLY A 539 -1.96 4.22 32.32
CA GLY A 539 -2.40 3.92 30.99
C GLY A 539 -3.77 3.25 30.98
N ALA A 540 -4.18 2.77 29.83
CA ALA A 540 -5.39 1.96 29.70
C ALA A 540 -5.13 0.75 28.79
N ILE A 541 -5.64 -0.41 29.19
CA ILE A 541 -5.58 -1.63 28.39
C ILE A 541 -6.79 -1.64 27.45
N TRP A 542 -6.53 -1.86 26.17
CA TRP A 542 -7.54 -1.97 25.13
C TRP A 542 -7.46 -3.33 24.42
N ILE A 543 -8.58 -3.76 23.89
CA ILE A 543 -8.69 -4.92 23.00
C ILE A 543 -9.32 -4.47 21.70
N VAL A 544 -8.68 -4.85 20.58
CA VAL A 544 -9.18 -4.62 19.22
C VAL A 544 -9.30 -5.97 18.52
N ASN A 545 -10.47 -6.27 18.00
CA ASN A 545 -10.75 -7.47 17.23
C ASN A 545 -11.23 -7.10 15.83
N ASP A 546 -10.46 -7.43 14.80
CA ASP A 546 -10.84 -7.23 13.39
C ASP A 546 -11.54 -8.47 12.81
N LEU A 547 -11.48 -9.59 13.57
CA LEU A 547 -12.03 -10.87 13.12
C LEU A 547 -13.53 -10.97 13.34
N TYR A 548 -14.20 -11.77 12.54
CA TYR A 548 -15.59 -12.18 12.73
C TYR A 548 -15.65 -13.49 13.55
N LYS A 549 -14.97 -13.43 14.67
CA LYS A 549 -14.91 -14.50 15.67
C LYS A 549 -15.03 -13.90 17.07
N GLU A 550 -15.92 -14.42 17.87
CA GLU A 550 -16.10 -14.08 19.27
C GLU A 550 -15.16 -14.91 20.17
N TYR A 551 -14.64 -14.29 21.22
CA TYR A 551 -13.86 -14.96 22.26
C TYR A 551 -14.52 -14.75 23.61
N LYS A 552 -14.62 -15.81 24.43
CA LYS A 552 -15.22 -15.80 25.76
C LYS A 552 -14.22 -16.28 26.82
N ASN A 553 -14.35 -15.72 28.01
CA ASN A 553 -13.55 -16.11 29.17
C ASN A 553 -12.04 -16.06 28.91
N SER A 554 -11.60 -14.97 28.30
CA SER A 554 -10.20 -14.67 28.06
C SER A 554 -9.57 -13.98 29.25
N ASN A 555 -8.23 -13.91 29.30
CA ASN A 555 -7.50 -13.19 30.35
C ASN A 555 -6.42 -12.30 29.72
N VAL A 556 -6.24 -11.09 30.24
CA VAL A 556 -5.11 -10.22 29.90
C VAL A 556 -4.16 -10.16 31.09
N THR A 557 -2.92 -10.56 30.88
CA THR A 557 -1.84 -10.40 31.86
C THR A 557 -0.98 -9.21 31.46
N ILE A 558 -0.75 -8.28 32.38
CA ILE A 558 0.25 -7.22 32.26
C ILE A 558 1.46 -7.53 33.13
N ARG A 559 2.68 -7.37 32.54
CA ARG A 559 3.95 -7.41 33.29
C ARG A 559 4.70 -6.11 33.06
N ILE A 560 5.15 -5.49 34.17
CA ILE A 560 6.06 -4.35 34.13
C ILE A 560 7.41 -4.84 34.65
N LYS A 561 8.46 -4.60 33.83
CA LYS A 561 9.83 -5.05 34.08
C LYS A 561 10.78 -3.85 34.11
N ASP A 562 11.80 -3.90 34.92
CA ASP A 562 12.90 -2.94 34.90
C ASP A 562 13.83 -3.16 33.67
N ASP A 563 14.88 -2.35 33.59
CA ASP A 563 15.87 -2.35 32.51
C ASP A 563 16.78 -3.61 32.48
N VAL A 564 16.77 -4.41 33.53
CA VAL A 564 17.50 -5.70 33.65
C VAL A 564 16.56 -6.92 33.56
N GLY A 565 15.24 -6.68 33.42
CA GLY A 565 14.25 -7.74 33.20
C GLY A 565 13.54 -8.26 34.49
N ASN A 566 13.81 -7.69 35.65
CA ASN A 566 13.08 -8.06 36.88
C ASN A 566 11.63 -7.62 36.79
N VAL A 567 10.70 -8.49 37.19
CA VAL A 567 9.27 -8.18 37.24
C VAL A 567 8.95 -7.29 38.43
N LEU A 568 8.60 -6.06 38.17
CA LEU A 568 8.17 -5.07 39.17
C LEU A 568 6.69 -5.23 39.53
N LYS A 569 5.88 -5.65 38.56
CA LYS A 569 4.44 -5.85 38.71
C LYS A 569 3.95 -6.88 37.73
N GLU A 570 3.07 -7.75 38.20
CA GLU A 570 2.22 -8.61 37.39
C GLU A 570 0.77 -8.46 37.84
N ALA A 571 -0.17 -8.43 36.92
CA ALA A 571 -1.60 -8.38 37.19
C ALA A 571 -2.43 -9.00 36.05
N ASP A 572 -3.54 -9.62 36.42
CA ASP A 572 -4.47 -10.29 35.51
C ASP A 572 -5.82 -9.59 35.46
N TYR A 573 -6.38 -9.51 34.27
CA TYR A 573 -7.69 -8.92 34.00
C TYR A 573 -8.56 -9.89 33.22
N LYS A 574 -9.66 -10.35 33.83
CA LYS A 574 -10.61 -11.24 33.17
C LYS A 574 -11.42 -10.50 32.11
N VAL A 575 -11.59 -11.13 30.96
CA VAL A 575 -12.37 -10.63 29.83
C VAL A 575 -13.50 -11.62 29.57
N SER A 576 -14.71 -11.30 30.00
CA SER A 576 -15.87 -12.19 29.85
C SER A 576 -16.19 -12.45 28.37
N LYS A 577 -16.10 -11.40 27.53
CA LYS A 577 -16.43 -11.47 26.10
C LYS A 577 -15.63 -10.46 25.30
N ILE A 578 -15.08 -10.92 24.16
CA ILE A 578 -14.58 -10.07 23.08
C ILE A 578 -15.50 -10.30 21.87
N GLY A 579 -16.23 -9.26 21.48
CA GLY A 579 -17.14 -9.33 20.33
C GLY A 579 -16.41 -9.41 18.98
N GLU A 580 -17.16 -9.71 17.93
CA GLU A 580 -16.66 -9.64 16.55
C GLU A 580 -16.46 -8.18 16.12
N ASN A 581 -15.44 -7.93 15.31
CA ASN A 581 -15.19 -6.63 14.66
C ASN A 581 -15.36 -5.41 15.59
N CYS A 582 -14.71 -5.41 16.75
CA CYS A 582 -14.88 -4.40 17.80
C CYS A 582 -13.57 -3.82 18.31
N ALA A 583 -13.65 -2.69 19.00
CA ALA A 583 -12.59 -2.15 19.83
C ALA A 583 -13.20 -1.60 21.12
N PHE A 584 -12.59 -1.88 22.25
CA PHE A 584 -13.05 -1.37 23.55
C PHE A 584 -11.91 -1.25 24.57
N LYS A 585 -12.08 -0.31 25.48
CA LYS A 585 -11.22 -0.18 26.65
C LYS A 585 -11.59 -1.24 27.68
N LEU A 586 -10.62 -2.06 28.05
CA LEU A 586 -10.83 -3.08 29.09
C LEU A 586 -10.80 -2.43 30.48
N THR A 587 -9.73 -1.67 30.79
CA THR A 587 -9.55 -1.03 32.09
C THR A 587 -8.50 0.06 32.02
N ASP A 588 -8.60 1.01 32.97
CA ASP A 588 -7.51 1.92 33.29
C ASP A 588 -6.55 1.24 34.27
N ILE A 589 -5.26 1.56 34.20
CA ILE A 589 -4.21 1.05 35.08
C ILE A 589 -3.43 2.19 35.72
N SER A 590 -3.01 1.97 36.97
CA SER A 590 -2.13 2.88 37.69
C SER A 590 -1.29 2.07 38.72
N TYR A 591 0.05 2.10 38.50
CA TYR A 591 0.97 1.32 39.35
C TYR A 591 2.12 2.16 39.86
N ASN A 592 2.34 2.17 41.16
CA ASN A 592 3.47 2.83 41.82
C ASN A 592 4.65 1.83 41.93
N VAL A 593 5.43 1.68 40.85
CA VAL A 593 6.48 0.65 40.73
C VAL A 593 7.79 1.17 40.13
N LEU A 594 7.89 2.47 39.89
CA LEU A 594 9.03 3.05 39.16
C LEU A 594 10.20 3.48 40.10
N SER A 595 10.05 3.46 41.40
CA SER A 595 11.04 4.00 42.35
C SER A 595 12.44 3.38 42.25
N THR A 596 12.55 2.15 41.77
CA THR A 596 13.83 1.44 41.60
C THR A 596 14.37 1.46 40.15
N VAL A 597 13.58 1.95 39.19
CA VAL A 597 13.96 1.98 37.78
C VAL A 597 14.94 3.13 37.53
N LYS A 598 16.06 2.84 36.84
CA LYS A 598 17.11 3.85 36.63
C LYS A 598 16.97 4.58 35.29
N LYS A 599 16.73 3.86 34.20
CA LYS A 599 16.73 4.43 32.85
C LYS A 599 15.44 4.18 32.07
N MET A 600 15.00 2.92 32.04
CA MET A 600 13.83 2.51 31.29
C MET A 600 13.12 1.34 31.94
N PHE A 601 11.86 1.15 31.60
CA PHE A 601 11.08 -0.02 31.97
C PHE A 601 10.27 -0.53 30.77
N HIS A 602 9.91 -1.79 30.85
CA HIS A 602 9.16 -2.48 29.82
C HIS A 602 7.76 -2.83 30.32
N VAL A 603 6.79 -2.76 29.43
CA VAL A 603 5.42 -3.22 29.68
C VAL A 603 5.08 -4.27 28.65
N GLU A 604 4.73 -5.47 29.12
CA GLU A 604 4.29 -6.58 28.29
C GLU A 604 2.82 -6.87 28.55
N LEU A 605 2.05 -7.08 27.50
CA LEU A 605 0.66 -7.50 27.55
C LEU A 605 0.52 -8.85 26.85
N THR A 606 -0.18 -9.77 27.50
CA THR A 606 -0.51 -11.09 26.94
C THR A 606 -2.00 -11.34 27.09
N LEU A 607 -2.68 -11.56 25.98
CA LEU A 607 -4.08 -12.00 25.95
C LEU A 607 -4.12 -13.51 25.71
N THR A 608 -4.76 -14.23 26.61
CA THR A 608 -4.96 -15.68 26.49
C THR A 608 -6.44 -16.01 26.31
N ASP A 609 -6.73 -17.10 25.62
CA ASP A 609 -8.07 -17.65 25.50
C ASP A 609 -8.47 -18.42 26.79
N LYS A 610 -9.70 -18.96 26.80
CA LYS A 610 -10.24 -19.75 27.90
C LYS A 610 -9.41 -20.99 28.29
N GLY A 611 -8.57 -21.47 27.38
CA GLY A 611 -7.68 -22.61 27.58
C GLY A 611 -6.27 -22.23 28.01
N GLY A 612 -5.99 -20.94 28.19
CA GLY A 612 -4.67 -20.43 28.55
C GLY A 612 -3.72 -20.28 27.35
N LYS A 613 -4.19 -20.51 26.10
CA LYS A 613 -3.37 -20.31 24.92
C LYS A 613 -3.20 -18.82 24.63
N GLU A 614 -1.98 -18.38 24.40
CA GLU A 614 -1.70 -17.02 23.93
C GLU A 614 -2.30 -16.78 22.55
N ILE A 615 -3.09 -15.72 22.43
CA ILE A 615 -3.80 -15.32 21.20
C ILE A 615 -3.46 -13.91 20.74
N SER A 616 -2.84 -13.10 21.60
CA SER A 616 -2.23 -11.81 21.27
C SER A 616 -1.20 -11.42 22.30
N THR A 617 -0.07 -10.87 21.87
CA THR A 617 0.97 -10.34 22.73
C THR A 617 1.42 -8.97 22.25
N ASN A 618 1.81 -8.11 23.20
CA ASN A 618 2.34 -6.80 22.85
C ASN A 618 3.39 -6.35 23.87
N LYS A 619 4.29 -5.48 23.47
CA LYS A 619 5.36 -4.97 24.33
C LYS A 619 5.69 -3.52 24.02
N TYR A 620 6.02 -2.80 25.08
CA TYR A 620 6.39 -1.38 25.05
C TYR A 620 7.61 -1.16 25.94
N PHE A 621 8.31 -0.06 25.70
CA PHE A 621 9.28 0.45 26.64
C PHE A 621 9.04 1.94 26.90
N PHE A 622 9.38 2.38 28.09
CA PHE A 622 9.23 3.75 28.58
C PHE A 622 10.53 4.20 29.23
N LEU A 623 10.74 5.50 29.27
CA LEU A 623 11.94 6.09 29.83
C LEU A 623 11.67 6.72 31.19
N ILE A 624 12.67 6.72 32.06
CA ILE A 624 12.69 7.56 33.24
C ILE A 624 13.21 8.93 32.87
N GLY A 625 12.47 9.98 33.18
CA GLY A 625 12.84 11.37 32.87
C GLY A 625 11.64 12.32 32.79
N ASP A 626 11.93 13.58 32.56
CA ASP A 626 10.93 14.63 32.43
C ASP A 626 10.41 14.75 31.01
N GLN A 627 9.12 14.53 30.81
CA GLN A 627 8.47 14.64 29.50
C GLN A 627 8.43 16.10 29.01
N ALA A 628 8.22 17.07 29.91
CA ALA A 628 8.12 18.48 29.52
C ALA A 628 9.49 19.03 29.08
N GLU A 629 10.56 18.68 29.79
CA GLU A 629 11.92 19.05 29.39
C GLU A 629 12.32 18.38 28.08
N ALA A 630 12.01 17.12 27.88
CA ALA A 630 12.25 16.44 26.60
C ALA A 630 11.49 17.08 25.44
N THR A 631 10.23 17.49 25.65
CA THR A 631 9.44 18.22 24.66
C THR A 631 10.09 19.56 24.31
N LYS A 632 10.58 20.28 25.31
CA LYS A 632 11.29 21.56 25.12
C LYS A 632 12.55 21.35 24.28
N GLN A 633 13.39 20.39 24.64
CA GLN A 633 14.63 20.06 23.91
C GLN A 633 14.34 19.65 22.48
N PHE A 634 13.33 18.81 22.23
CA PHE A 634 12.89 18.43 20.90
C PHE A 634 12.46 19.65 20.07
N ASN A 635 11.69 20.57 20.65
CA ASN A 635 11.26 21.79 19.98
C ASN A 635 12.43 22.72 19.67
N GLU A 636 13.44 22.77 20.52
CA GLU A 636 14.69 23.51 20.26
C GLU A 636 15.49 22.91 19.10
N MET A 637 15.62 21.57 19.07
CA MET A 637 16.24 20.86 17.94
C MET A 637 15.49 21.15 16.64
N ASN A 638 14.16 21.10 16.67
CA ASN A 638 13.31 21.39 15.50
C ASN A 638 13.49 22.85 15.01
N LYS A 639 13.56 23.81 15.92
CA LYS A 639 13.84 25.24 15.57
C LYS A 639 15.21 25.41 14.94
N LYS A 640 16.25 24.75 15.45
CA LYS A 640 17.59 24.78 14.87
C LYS A 640 17.59 24.20 13.46
N MET A 641 16.92 23.08 13.27
CA MET A 641 16.75 22.43 11.98
C MET A 641 16.03 23.34 10.99
N SER A 642 14.91 23.94 11.36
CA SER A 642 14.14 24.83 10.50
C SER A 642 14.94 26.08 10.09
N LYS A 643 15.73 26.65 11.01
CA LYS A 643 16.62 27.76 10.70
C LYS A 643 17.75 27.38 9.74
N SER A 644 18.29 26.17 9.91
CA SER A 644 19.32 25.62 9.02
C SER A 644 18.80 25.45 7.61
N LEU A 645 17.62 24.86 7.47
CA LEU A 645 16.91 24.70 6.20
C LEU A 645 16.70 26.06 5.51
N HIS A 646 16.22 27.06 6.25
CA HIS A 646 15.95 28.39 5.70
C HIS A 646 17.21 29.09 5.21
N LYS A 647 18.33 28.91 5.92
CA LYS A 647 19.63 29.49 5.55
C LYS A 647 20.16 28.92 4.22
N TYR A 648 19.98 27.65 3.97
CA TYR A 648 20.52 26.96 2.79
C TYR A 648 19.58 26.92 1.58
N THR A 649 18.31 27.17 1.76
CA THR A 649 17.29 26.92 0.74
C THR A 649 16.49 28.17 0.34
N ASN A 650 16.71 29.34 0.95
CA ASN A 650 15.88 30.54 0.72
C ASN A 650 14.37 30.24 0.75
N GLY A 651 13.93 29.37 1.63
CA GLY A 651 12.53 28.92 1.73
C GLY A 651 12.16 27.75 0.84
N ASN A 652 13.05 27.28 0.00
CA ASN A 652 12.86 26.01 -0.72
C ASN A 652 13.32 24.87 0.19
N TYR A 653 12.53 23.84 0.37
CA TYR A 653 12.75 22.78 1.34
C TYR A 653 13.84 21.78 0.95
N TYR A 654 15.02 22.26 0.62
CA TYR A 654 16.19 21.45 0.40
C TYR A 654 17.04 21.41 1.63
N ARG A 655 17.50 20.24 1.96
CA ARG A 655 18.45 20.08 3.01
C ARG A 655 19.69 19.38 2.53
N TYR A 656 20.82 19.98 2.82
CA TYR A 656 22.12 19.42 2.57
C TYR A 656 22.85 19.20 3.90
N TYR A 657 23.34 17.96 4.18
CA TYR A 657 24.05 17.65 5.41
C TYR A 657 25.01 16.49 5.28
N PRO A 658 26.27 16.72 5.66
CA PRO A 658 27.21 17.32 4.79
C PRO A 658 27.01 16.79 3.44
N ALA A 659 26.53 15.83 3.08
CA ALA A 659 26.22 15.33 1.76
C ALA A 659 24.84 14.73 1.64
N MET A 660 23.95 15.18 2.45
CA MET A 660 22.58 14.75 2.43
C MET A 660 21.71 15.79 1.76
N ILE A 661 20.87 15.34 0.88
CA ILE A 661 19.89 16.15 0.20
C ILE A 661 18.53 15.63 0.58
N GLN A 662 17.70 16.51 1.07
CA GLN A 662 16.31 16.22 1.25
C GLN A 662 15.49 17.34 0.66
N THR A 663 14.44 16.98 -0.05
CA THR A 663 13.41 17.91 -0.47
C THR A 663 12.11 17.52 0.21
N ASP A 664 11.23 18.46 0.45
CA ASP A 664 9.85 18.19 0.80
C ASP A 664 8.99 17.98 -0.45
N GLY A 665 9.61 17.98 -1.60
CA GLY A 665 9.00 17.72 -2.89
C GLY A 665 8.19 18.85 -3.47
N GLN A 666 8.02 19.96 -2.76
CA GLN A 666 7.11 20.99 -3.23
C GLN A 666 7.79 22.08 -4.07
N ASN A 667 9.02 22.44 -3.76
CA ASN A 667 9.71 23.55 -4.37
C ASN A 667 11.11 23.17 -4.85
N TYR A 668 11.19 22.14 -5.68
CA TYR A 668 12.46 21.81 -6.29
C TYR A 668 12.88 22.89 -7.25
N ASN A 669 14.01 23.53 -6.95
CA ASN A 669 14.68 24.44 -7.86
C ASN A 669 15.83 23.70 -8.56
N SER A 670 15.68 23.44 -9.85
CA SER A 670 16.70 22.78 -10.67
C SER A 670 18.00 23.58 -10.82
N GLU A 671 18.02 24.84 -10.40
CA GLU A 671 19.17 25.70 -10.46
C GLU A 671 20.10 25.60 -9.24
N ILE A 672 19.69 24.86 -8.19
CA ILE A 672 20.56 24.66 -7.04
C ILE A 672 21.67 23.68 -7.43
N GLU A 673 22.88 24.19 -7.51
CA GLU A 673 24.08 23.35 -7.61
C GLU A 673 24.23 22.55 -6.31
N VAL A 674 24.01 21.26 -6.43
CA VAL A 674 24.27 20.31 -5.35
C VAL A 674 25.75 19.98 -5.40
N PRO A 675 26.54 20.24 -4.34
CA PRO A 675 27.90 19.75 -4.30
C PRO A 675 27.87 18.22 -4.29
N VAL A 676 28.36 17.63 -5.35
CA VAL A 676 28.55 16.18 -5.43
C VAL A 676 29.99 15.83 -5.14
N ALA A 677 30.23 14.67 -4.55
CA ALA A 677 31.57 14.19 -4.31
C ALA A 677 32.39 14.17 -5.61
N LYS A 678 33.69 14.43 -5.53
CA LYS A 678 34.57 14.32 -6.69
C LYS A 678 34.41 12.94 -7.32
N GLY A 679 34.03 12.89 -8.59
CA GLY A 679 33.80 11.65 -9.32
C GLY A 679 32.35 11.39 -9.71
N PHE A 680 31.39 12.07 -9.11
CA PHE A 680 30.01 12.12 -9.61
C PHE A 680 29.84 13.36 -10.46
N GLY A 681 29.38 13.24 -11.67
CA GLY A 681 29.15 14.35 -12.57
C GLY A 681 28.26 15.42 -11.92
N LYS A 682 28.35 16.68 -12.38
CA LYS A 682 27.41 17.72 -11.96
C LYS A 682 25.99 17.24 -12.20
N ALA A 683 25.18 17.20 -11.16
CA ALA A 683 23.74 17.04 -11.33
C ALA A 683 23.21 18.26 -12.11
N LYS A 684 22.74 18.04 -13.32
CA LYS A 684 22.08 19.06 -14.15
C LYS A 684 20.59 19.08 -13.83
#